data_5abe8be63a2ac1e7ee38cf411c2c1fea
#
_entry.id   5abe8be63a2ac1e7ee38cf411c2c1fea
#
_cell.length_a   1.000
_cell.length_b   1.000
_cell.length_c   1.000
_cell.angle_alpha   90.00
_cell.angle_beta   90.00
_cell.angle_gamma   90.00
#
_symmetry.space_group_name_H-M   'P 1'
#
loop_
_entity.id
_entity.type
_entity.pdbx_description
1 polymer ?
#
loop_
_entity_poly.entity_id
_entity_poly.type
_entity_poly.pdbx_seq_one_letter_code
_entity_poly.pdbx_strand_id
1 'polypeptide(L)'
;MPEAPPLAGLRVLEGAGSLAATYAGFLLSEIGAEVVKVETAGVARQTPGEHVLARGKRSIALDASGWRALLGHVDAVLTDDSVPPPDPDPDLVRCRVFAWGRTDSRLPPEESLLAAATGVQALQWSWSRCPVWLVTPMIGYMTGILAALGVSAAFFARHRGAPGQAVDVSGVCGALALNSGTFVSGAGHRGSLSLGGDPRGVYPTYGLYPTADGWLFVGALTQVFWTKLLTALNRLDLLAHPHLQGEPMTFFDADVRALVRAELEPVFATRSTVAWVEALRAADVPCGAVGSRADFLRDPEARALGLAVPVEDPVLGPTWQPAAPVVFSDTPAPPPRPAPLPGGDTAAVLAEAPSWRRRFRASSGDGPRACLEGIRVLDLTSFIAGPFCPLLLAELGADVVKIEAPGGDPFRFQLFGFVGWNRGKRSLVLDLKRAAGREAFLDLVRAADVVVDNFRPGVMERLDIGRDRLARLNPRLVHTSITGYGSSGPLAALPGFDPIFQARSGLTVAQGGDDAPVLHMIAYNDYSAGALGALATVAALVARERTGRGQHVDVSLFRTAFAAQAAQMILFPGRPPDPRGGRDYLGPAASHRLYACLDGWLCVAAGSAAETAALGRLAGIPLTLDDPPDGPAAGALAQVLAGSPRADALARLAAAGVPAAPALAAAEIFGAPWLRASGCLGALSHPTLGPLQVVGPFIHLEATPATLGRPAPLLGADRASVLGELGYDAAQIAALVEAGAVG
;
A
#
# COMPACT_ATOMS: atom_id res chain seq x y z
N MET A 1 14.98 -1.19 30.70
CA MET A 1 13.77 -1.85 30.16
C MET A 1 13.47 -1.21 28.82
N PRO A 2 13.00 -1.93 27.80
CA PRO A 2 12.57 -1.30 26.55
C PRO A 2 11.46 -0.28 26.87
N GLU A 3 11.45 0.83 26.15
CA GLU A 3 10.41 1.83 26.27
C GLU A 3 9.05 1.28 25.80
N ALA A 4 7.96 1.90 26.25
CA ALA A 4 6.62 1.49 25.83
C ALA A 4 6.43 1.65 24.31
N PRO A 5 5.64 0.80 23.65
CA PRO A 5 5.38 0.88 22.20
C PRO A 5 4.95 2.26 21.70
N PRO A 6 5.08 2.57 20.40
CA PRO A 6 4.88 3.94 19.89
C PRO A 6 3.53 4.53 20.24
N LEU A 7 2.44 3.79 20.05
CA LEU A 7 1.06 4.25 20.32
C LEU A 7 0.58 3.86 21.74
N ALA A 8 1.47 3.53 22.67
CA ALA A 8 1.09 3.26 24.04
C ALA A 8 0.31 4.44 24.65
N GLY A 9 -0.84 4.13 25.22
CA GLY A 9 -1.77 5.10 25.80
C GLY A 9 -2.83 5.62 24.83
N LEU A 10 -2.81 5.27 23.54
CA LEU A 10 -3.94 5.42 22.63
C LEU A 10 -4.92 4.26 22.87
N ARG A 11 -6.17 4.59 23.20
CA ARG A 11 -7.25 3.61 23.37
C ARG A 11 -8.28 3.77 22.26
N VAL A 12 -8.54 2.67 21.53
CA VAL A 12 -9.40 2.64 20.36
C VAL A 12 -10.55 1.67 20.59
N LEU A 13 -11.79 2.10 20.37
CA LEU A 13 -12.97 1.24 20.32
C LEU A 13 -13.28 0.89 18.86
N GLU A 14 -13.20 -0.40 18.50
CA GLU A 14 -13.46 -0.90 17.16
C GLU A 14 -14.87 -1.50 17.10
N GLY A 15 -15.81 -0.79 16.46
CA GLY A 15 -17.19 -1.24 16.24
C GLY A 15 -17.45 -1.65 14.79
N ALA A 16 -16.45 -2.19 14.10
CA ALA A 16 -16.49 -2.44 12.67
C ALA A 16 -16.24 -3.91 12.32
N GLY A 17 -16.78 -4.38 11.18
CA GLY A 17 -16.63 -5.74 10.67
C GLY A 17 -15.92 -5.85 9.32
N SER A 18 -15.81 -4.76 8.55
CA SER A 18 -15.13 -4.79 7.26
C SER A 18 -13.64 -5.10 7.38
N LEU A 19 -13.05 -5.75 6.34
CA LEU A 19 -11.62 -6.04 6.29
C LEU A 19 -10.79 -4.78 6.56
N ALA A 20 -11.11 -3.67 5.90
CA ALA A 20 -10.33 -2.44 6.00
C ALA A 20 -10.33 -1.87 7.43
N ALA A 21 -11.48 -1.78 8.07
CA ALA A 21 -11.58 -1.24 9.43
C ALA A 21 -10.95 -2.19 10.47
N THR A 22 -11.19 -3.50 10.34
CA THR A 22 -10.59 -4.48 11.23
C THR A 22 -9.07 -4.55 11.08
N TYR A 23 -8.57 -4.40 9.85
CA TYR A 23 -7.13 -4.32 9.59
C TYR A 23 -6.51 -3.03 10.13
N ALA A 24 -7.22 -1.89 10.06
CA ALA A 24 -6.75 -0.66 10.71
C ALA A 24 -6.60 -0.86 12.23
N GLY A 25 -7.59 -1.47 12.90
CA GLY A 25 -7.50 -1.81 14.31
C GLY A 25 -6.37 -2.80 14.62
N PHE A 26 -6.12 -3.79 13.73
CA PHE A 26 -4.98 -4.70 13.85
C PHE A 26 -3.65 -3.93 13.79
N LEU A 27 -3.44 -3.05 12.81
CA LEU A 27 -2.22 -2.25 12.69
C LEU A 27 -1.98 -1.36 13.91
N LEU A 28 -3.03 -0.69 14.39
CA LEU A 28 -2.94 0.13 15.61
C LEU A 28 -2.55 -0.71 16.84
N SER A 29 -3.12 -1.92 16.99
CA SER A 29 -2.77 -2.86 18.06
C SER A 29 -1.32 -3.34 17.95
N GLU A 30 -0.85 -3.70 16.74
CA GLU A 30 0.53 -4.18 16.50
C GLU A 30 1.59 -3.10 16.78
N ILE A 31 1.24 -1.82 16.75
CA ILE A 31 2.13 -0.71 17.11
C ILE A 31 1.84 -0.11 18.50
N GLY A 32 1.03 -0.81 19.31
CA GLY A 32 0.90 -0.59 20.74
C GLY A 32 -0.30 0.18 21.23
N ALA A 33 -1.30 0.48 20.39
CA ALA A 33 -2.58 0.98 20.88
C ALA A 33 -3.38 -0.12 21.61
N GLU A 34 -4.13 0.25 22.63
CA GLU A 34 -5.13 -0.64 23.24
C GLU A 34 -6.40 -0.62 22.40
N VAL A 35 -6.63 -1.68 21.63
CA VAL A 35 -7.82 -1.82 20.77
C VAL A 35 -8.83 -2.73 21.43
N VAL A 36 -10.04 -2.22 21.65
CA VAL A 36 -11.20 -2.96 22.16
C VAL A 36 -12.19 -3.17 21.03
N LYS A 37 -12.31 -4.41 20.56
CA LYS A 37 -13.20 -4.80 19.48
C LYS A 37 -14.57 -5.19 20.05
N VAL A 38 -15.63 -4.58 19.50
CA VAL A 38 -17.01 -4.97 19.78
C VAL A 38 -17.42 -6.08 18.82
N GLU A 39 -17.79 -7.23 19.34
CA GLU A 39 -18.25 -8.38 18.57
C GLU A 39 -19.69 -8.78 18.99
N THR A 40 -20.41 -9.48 18.11
CA THR A 40 -21.75 -9.96 18.43
C THR A 40 -21.65 -11.15 19.39
N ALA A 41 -22.40 -11.09 20.49
CA ALA A 41 -22.39 -12.16 21.49
C ALA A 41 -22.79 -13.50 20.87
N GLY A 42 -22.00 -14.55 21.15
CA GLY A 42 -22.27 -15.92 20.69
C GLY A 42 -22.02 -16.19 19.20
N VAL A 43 -21.51 -15.21 18.45
CA VAL A 43 -21.11 -15.38 17.04
C VAL A 43 -19.62 -15.69 16.97
N ALA A 44 -19.27 -16.88 16.47
CA ALA A 44 -17.89 -17.25 16.20
C ALA A 44 -17.35 -16.53 14.96
N ARG A 45 -16.04 -16.30 14.93
CA ARG A 45 -15.34 -15.83 13.74
C ARG A 45 -15.46 -16.86 12.62
N GLN A 46 -15.77 -16.39 11.41
CA GLN A 46 -16.13 -17.27 10.29
C GLN A 46 -14.90 -17.72 9.49
N THR A 47 -13.84 -16.93 9.51
CA THR A 47 -12.63 -17.19 8.71
C THR A 47 -11.38 -17.22 9.58
N PRO A 48 -10.35 -18.01 9.19
CA PRO A 48 -9.05 -17.97 9.88
C PRO A 48 -8.40 -16.57 9.90
N GLY A 49 -8.66 -15.78 8.88
CA GLY A 49 -8.14 -14.40 8.78
C GLY A 49 -8.67 -13.47 9.86
N GLU A 50 -9.92 -13.65 10.30
CA GLU A 50 -10.49 -12.88 11.40
C GLU A 50 -9.75 -13.12 12.72
N HIS A 51 -9.20 -14.32 12.94
CA HIS A 51 -8.36 -14.62 14.10
C HIS A 51 -7.04 -13.83 14.04
N VAL A 52 -6.40 -13.74 12.87
CA VAL A 52 -5.19 -12.91 12.70
C VAL A 52 -5.49 -11.44 12.98
N LEU A 53 -6.58 -10.91 12.41
CA LEU A 53 -6.93 -9.50 12.56
C LEU A 53 -7.47 -9.13 13.95
N ALA A 54 -7.93 -10.11 14.73
CA ALA A 54 -8.35 -9.90 16.13
C ALA A 54 -7.19 -10.04 17.14
N ARG A 55 -6.04 -10.55 16.70
CA ARG A 55 -4.86 -10.74 17.52
C ARG A 55 -4.43 -9.45 18.21
N GLY A 56 -4.01 -9.55 19.47
CA GLY A 56 -3.52 -8.41 20.26
C GLY A 56 -4.59 -7.47 20.80
N LYS A 57 -5.82 -7.56 20.29
CA LYS A 57 -6.97 -6.78 20.75
C LYS A 57 -7.59 -7.38 22.00
N ARG A 58 -8.54 -6.64 22.61
CA ARG A 58 -9.51 -7.15 23.59
C ARG A 58 -10.85 -7.28 22.89
N SER A 59 -11.64 -8.31 23.22
CA SER A 59 -12.97 -8.54 22.61
C SER A 59 -14.07 -8.41 23.66
N ILE A 60 -15.07 -7.61 23.31
CA ILE A 60 -16.27 -7.40 24.14
C ILE A 60 -17.55 -7.66 23.34
N ALA A 61 -18.58 -8.14 24.02
CA ALA A 61 -19.90 -8.33 23.47
C ALA A 61 -20.89 -7.37 24.16
N LEU A 62 -21.31 -6.35 23.45
CA LEU A 62 -22.23 -5.33 23.95
C LEU A 62 -23.33 -5.05 22.94
N ASP A 63 -24.49 -4.63 23.47
CA ASP A 63 -25.54 -4.02 22.67
C ASP A 63 -25.21 -2.56 22.29
N ALA A 64 -26.07 -1.94 21.49
CA ALA A 64 -25.89 -0.57 21.03
C ALA A 64 -25.84 0.48 22.16
N SER A 65 -26.40 0.17 23.34
CA SER A 65 -26.38 1.10 24.49
C SER A 65 -25.07 0.97 25.25
N GLY A 66 -24.57 -0.25 25.45
CA GLY A 66 -23.33 -0.53 26.15
C GLY A 66 -22.09 0.03 25.43
N TRP A 67 -22.05 -0.11 24.11
CA TRP A 67 -20.91 0.41 23.35
C TRP A 67 -20.85 1.94 23.38
N ARG A 68 -22.03 2.63 23.36
CA ARG A 68 -22.07 4.10 23.48
C ARG A 68 -21.54 4.62 24.81
N ALA A 69 -21.76 3.86 25.88
CA ALA A 69 -21.23 4.21 27.19
C ALA A 69 -19.70 4.22 27.23
N LEU A 70 -19.05 3.40 26.43
CA LEU A 70 -17.58 3.33 26.35
C LEU A 70 -16.98 4.52 25.58
N LEU A 71 -17.73 5.20 24.72
CA LEU A 71 -17.21 6.33 23.92
C LEU A 71 -16.63 7.45 24.79
N GLY A 72 -17.19 7.67 25.99
CA GLY A 72 -16.67 8.65 26.96
C GLY A 72 -15.29 8.32 27.55
N HIS A 73 -14.78 7.11 27.32
CA HIS A 73 -13.60 6.57 27.97
C HIS A 73 -12.45 6.22 27.00
N VAL A 74 -12.66 6.37 25.68
CA VAL A 74 -11.67 6.05 24.64
C VAL A 74 -11.21 7.32 23.91
N ASP A 75 -10.02 7.27 23.30
CA ASP A 75 -9.45 8.40 22.55
C ASP A 75 -9.90 8.40 21.09
N ALA A 76 -10.19 7.21 20.53
CA ALA A 76 -10.64 7.05 19.16
C ALA A 76 -11.69 5.95 19.03
N VAL A 77 -12.50 6.05 17.98
CA VAL A 77 -13.45 5.03 17.55
C VAL A 77 -13.27 4.71 16.06
N LEU A 78 -13.31 3.42 15.73
CA LEU A 78 -13.34 2.92 14.36
C LEU A 78 -14.72 2.37 14.05
N THR A 79 -15.35 2.88 12.98
CA THR A 79 -16.64 2.42 12.47
C THR A 79 -16.54 2.13 10.96
N ASP A 80 -17.51 1.41 10.42
CA ASP A 80 -17.65 1.18 8.98
C ASP A 80 -19.13 1.35 8.54
N ASP A 81 -19.46 0.90 7.33
CA ASP A 81 -20.80 1.03 6.78
C ASP A 81 -21.88 0.25 7.58
N SER A 82 -21.47 -0.71 8.43
CA SER A 82 -22.39 -1.50 9.27
C SER A 82 -22.75 -0.80 10.59
N VAL A 83 -21.94 0.15 11.04
CA VAL A 83 -22.11 0.86 12.31
C VAL A 83 -22.06 2.37 12.09
N PRO A 84 -23.14 3.11 12.34
CA PRO A 84 -23.13 4.55 12.17
C PRO A 84 -22.12 5.20 13.11
N PRO A 85 -21.40 6.26 12.65
CA PRO A 85 -20.47 6.98 13.48
C PRO A 85 -21.21 7.63 14.68
N PRO A 86 -20.54 7.75 15.83
CA PRO A 86 -21.11 8.45 16.97
C PRO A 86 -21.26 9.96 16.69
N ASP A 87 -22.07 10.61 17.50
CA ASP A 87 -22.25 12.06 17.45
C ASP A 87 -20.89 12.80 17.59
N PRO A 88 -20.79 14.02 17.05
CA PRO A 88 -19.60 14.86 17.21
C PRO A 88 -19.23 15.07 18.69
N ASP A 89 -17.97 14.78 19.01
CA ASP A 89 -17.38 14.95 20.32
C ASP A 89 -15.99 15.59 20.16
N PRO A 90 -15.74 16.78 20.70
CA PRO A 90 -14.49 17.50 20.56
C PRO A 90 -13.29 16.80 21.22
N ASP A 91 -13.55 15.77 22.02
CA ASP A 91 -12.53 14.99 22.69
C ASP A 91 -12.30 13.61 22.05
N LEU A 92 -13.00 13.25 20.97
CA LEU A 92 -12.96 11.94 20.33
C LEU A 92 -12.50 12.01 18.88
N VAL A 93 -11.52 11.19 18.50
CA VAL A 93 -11.20 10.93 17.10
C VAL A 93 -12.19 9.88 16.56
N ARG A 94 -12.96 10.25 15.55
CA ARG A 94 -14.01 9.40 14.96
C ARG A 94 -13.58 8.95 13.56
N CYS A 95 -12.97 7.77 13.45
CA CYS A 95 -12.56 7.24 12.16
C CYS A 95 -13.69 6.39 11.56
N ARG A 96 -14.15 6.79 10.40
CA ARG A 96 -15.10 6.06 9.58
C ARG A 96 -14.40 5.48 8.36
N VAL A 97 -14.49 4.15 8.20
CA VAL A 97 -14.01 3.41 7.03
C VAL A 97 -15.24 2.97 6.23
N PHE A 98 -15.38 3.43 5.00
CA PHE A 98 -16.56 3.15 4.19
C PHE A 98 -16.19 2.88 2.73
N ALA A 99 -16.99 2.08 2.03
CA ALA A 99 -16.63 1.59 0.72
C ALA A 99 -16.59 2.72 -0.34
N TRP A 100 -17.72 3.40 -0.54
CA TRP A 100 -17.96 4.28 -1.69
C TRP A 100 -17.66 5.75 -1.46
N GLY A 101 -17.23 6.12 -0.28
CA GLY A 101 -16.89 7.49 0.03
C GLY A 101 -18.13 8.38 0.21
N ARG A 102 -17.94 9.68 0.00
CA ARG A 102 -19.01 10.69 0.09
C ARG A 102 -19.90 10.73 -1.16
N THR A 103 -20.09 9.59 -1.81
CA THR A 103 -20.93 9.45 -2.98
C THR A 103 -22.33 8.96 -2.57
N ASP A 104 -23.32 9.21 -3.42
CA ASP A 104 -24.68 8.67 -3.24
C ASP A 104 -24.82 7.20 -3.68
N SER A 105 -23.71 6.47 -3.75
CA SER A 105 -23.73 5.07 -4.17
C SER A 105 -24.53 4.21 -3.19
N ARG A 106 -25.46 3.41 -3.72
CA ARG A 106 -26.20 2.40 -2.98
C ARG A 106 -25.66 0.99 -3.16
N LEU A 107 -24.49 0.88 -3.82
CA LEU A 107 -23.86 -0.41 -4.03
C LEU A 107 -23.31 -0.98 -2.71
N PRO A 108 -23.32 -2.31 -2.53
CA PRO A 108 -22.74 -2.95 -1.37
C PRO A 108 -21.23 -2.69 -1.27
N PRO A 109 -20.62 -2.83 -0.09
CA PRO A 109 -19.19 -2.62 0.14
C PRO A 109 -18.34 -3.79 -0.38
N GLU A 110 -18.53 -4.17 -1.64
CA GLU A 110 -17.84 -5.28 -2.30
C GLU A 110 -16.55 -4.81 -2.96
N GLU A 111 -15.42 -5.45 -2.63
CA GLU A 111 -14.09 -5.15 -3.16
C GLU A 111 -14.07 -5.18 -4.69
N SER A 112 -14.75 -6.15 -5.30
CA SER A 112 -14.78 -6.35 -6.74
C SER A 112 -15.48 -5.21 -7.49
N LEU A 113 -16.57 -4.69 -6.93
CA LEU A 113 -17.29 -3.54 -7.49
C LEU A 113 -16.44 -2.27 -7.39
N LEU A 114 -15.75 -2.09 -6.25
CA LEU A 114 -14.79 -0.98 -6.07
C LEU A 114 -13.64 -1.08 -7.08
N ALA A 115 -13.03 -2.26 -7.21
CA ALA A 115 -11.91 -2.48 -8.13
C ALA A 115 -12.31 -2.25 -9.59
N ALA A 116 -13.54 -2.62 -9.98
CA ALA A 116 -14.09 -2.32 -11.29
C ALA A 116 -14.27 -0.81 -11.49
N ALA A 117 -15.04 -0.18 -10.60
CA ALA A 117 -15.44 1.22 -10.72
C ALA A 117 -14.27 2.20 -10.58
N THR A 118 -13.15 1.82 -9.95
CA THR A 118 -11.94 2.62 -9.80
C THR A 118 -10.84 2.27 -10.80
N GLY A 119 -11.12 1.39 -11.78
CA GLY A 119 -10.19 1.03 -12.86
C GLY A 119 -9.09 0.05 -12.45
N VAL A 120 -9.07 -0.43 -11.22
CA VAL A 120 -8.04 -1.34 -10.70
C VAL A 120 -8.01 -2.66 -11.48
N GLN A 121 -9.18 -3.23 -11.80
CA GLN A 121 -9.27 -4.46 -12.59
C GLN A 121 -8.83 -4.30 -14.05
N ALA A 122 -9.03 -3.13 -14.64
CA ALA A 122 -8.63 -2.83 -16.01
C ALA A 122 -7.12 -2.54 -16.14
N LEU A 123 -6.43 -2.20 -15.05
CA LEU A 123 -4.98 -2.02 -15.03
C LEU A 123 -4.24 -3.35 -14.98
N GLN A 124 -4.87 -4.42 -14.49
CA GLN A 124 -4.27 -5.74 -14.46
C GLN A 124 -4.18 -6.31 -15.88
N TRP A 125 -2.97 -6.67 -16.31
CA TRP A 125 -2.77 -7.27 -17.61
C TRP A 125 -3.28 -8.71 -17.67
N SER A 126 -3.77 -9.09 -18.85
CA SER A 126 -4.27 -10.42 -19.18
C SER A 126 -3.86 -10.80 -20.59
N TRP A 127 -3.79 -12.09 -20.87
CA TRP A 127 -3.45 -12.57 -22.22
C TRP A 127 -4.51 -12.17 -23.26
N SER A 128 -5.79 -12.13 -22.86
CA SER A 128 -6.92 -11.78 -23.72
C SER A 128 -7.26 -10.29 -23.70
N ARG A 129 -6.45 -9.44 -23.04
CA ARG A 129 -6.67 -7.98 -22.92
C ARG A 129 -8.04 -7.60 -22.32
N CYS A 130 -8.55 -8.42 -21.45
CA CYS A 130 -9.76 -8.14 -20.64
C CYS A 130 -9.37 -7.64 -19.25
N PRO A 131 -10.25 -6.93 -18.53
CA PRO A 131 -10.06 -6.67 -17.11
C PRO A 131 -10.02 -7.99 -16.33
N VAL A 132 -9.34 -8.00 -15.20
CA VAL A 132 -9.09 -9.20 -14.39
C VAL A 132 -9.67 -9.03 -12.99
N TRP A 133 -10.41 -10.03 -12.54
CA TRP A 133 -10.86 -10.09 -11.16
C TRP A 133 -9.67 -10.37 -10.24
N LEU A 134 -9.42 -9.50 -9.26
CA LEU A 134 -8.32 -9.64 -8.32
C LEU A 134 -8.72 -10.57 -7.17
N VAL A 135 -7.93 -11.61 -6.93
CA VAL A 135 -8.17 -12.60 -5.86
C VAL A 135 -7.80 -12.04 -4.49
N THR A 136 -6.78 -11.20 -4.41
CA THR A 136 -6.35 -10.58 -3.14
C THR A 136 -7.05 -9.24 -2.95
N PRO A 137 -7.66 -8.98 -1.77
CA PRO A 137 -8.42 -7.75 -1.50
C PRO A 137 -7.49 -6.57 -1.18
N MET A 138 -6.73 -6.11 -2.18
CA MET A 138 -5.70 -5.08 -2.06
C MET A 138 -6.25 -3.73 -1.60
N ILE A 139 -7.47 -3.39 -2.05
CA ILE A 139 -8.12 -2.12 -1.71
C ILE A 139 -8.45 -2.09 -0.22
N GLY A 140 -9.01 -3.17 0.33
CA GLY A 140 -9.34 -3.27 1.75
C GLY A 140 -8.09 -3.09 2.63
N TYR A 141 -6.97 -3.70 2.28
CA TYR A 141 -5.71 -3.55 3.02
C TYR A 141 -5.17 -2.12 2.94
N MET A 142 -5.11 -1.52 1.76
CA MET A 142 -4.63 -0.13 1.62
C MET A 142 -5.53 0.85 2.37
N THR A 143 -6.84 0.69 2.27
CA THR A 143 -7.81 1.50 3.01
C THR A 143 -7.59 1.40 4.53
N GLY A 144 -7.31 0.19 5.03
CA GLY A 144 -6.99 -0.03 6.44
C GLY A 144 -5.69 0.64 6.88
N ILE A 145 -4.63 0.62 6.05
CA ILE A 145 -3.38 1.34 6.35
C ILE A 145 -3.64 2.85 6.43
N LEU A 146 -4.38 3.41 5.47
CA LEU A 146 -4.72 4.83 5.45
C LEU A 146 -5.58 5.22 6.65
N ALA A 147 -6.51 4.37 7.08
CA ALA A 147 -7.33 4.60 8.27
C ALA A 147 -6.47 4.61 9.56
N ALA A 148 -5.57 3.64 9.71
CA ALA A 148 -4.63 3.61 10.84
C ALA A 148 -3.71 4.84 10.84
N LEU A 149 -3.22 5.26 9.67
CA LEU A 149 -2.44 6.50 9.50
C LEU A 149 -3.27 7.74 9.89
N GLY A 150 -4.52 7.83 9.44
CA GLY A 150 -5.41 8.94 9.76
C GLY A 150 -5.70 9.06 11.26
N VAL A 151 -5.98 7.94 11.94
CA VAL A 151 -6.16 7.90 13.41
C VAL A 151 -4.87 8.34 14.12
N SER A 152 -3.71 7.82 13.71
CA SER A 152 -2.42 8.14 14.30
C SER A 152 -2.05 9.62 14.10
N ALA A 153 -2.32 10.17 12.92
CA ALA A 153 -2.07 11.58 12.60
C ALA A 153 -3.00 12.51 13.40
N ALA A 154 -4.30 12.18 13.50
CA ALA A 154 -5.23 12.92 14.32
C ALA A 154 -4.84 12.87 15.81
N PHE A 155 -4.37 11.71 16.29
CA PHE A 155 -3.87 11.55 17.66
C PHE A 155 -2.59 12.38 17.89
N PHE A 156 -1.66 12.40 16.93
CA PHE A 156 -0.49 13.28 16.99
C PHE A 156 -0.87 14.76 17.03
N ALA A 157 -1.83 15.18 16.19
CA ALA A 157 -2.33 16.56 16.19
C ALA A 157 -2.96 16.95 17.54
N ARG A 158 -3.63 16.01 18.22
CA ARG A 158 -4.16 16.23 19.56
C ARG A 158 -3.09 16.46 20.61
N HIS A 159 -1.93 15.81 20.54
CA HIS A 159 -0.76 16.12 21.38
C HIS A 159 -0.33 17.58 21.25
N ARG A 160 -0.67 18.22 20.12
CA ARG A 160 -0.30 19.58 19.76
C ARG A 160 -1.47 20.57 19.86
N GLY A 161 -2.57 20.17 20.51
CA GLY A 161 -3.70 21.03 20.81
C GLY A 161 -4.87 21.00 19.83
N ALA A 162 -4.85 20.14 18.80
CA ALA A 162 -6.01 19.97 17.92
C ALA A 162 -7.21 19.35 18.68
N PRO A 163 -8.47 19.65 18.29
CA PRO A 163 -9.63 18.96 18.82
C PRO A 163 -9.72 17.52 18.33
N GLY A 164 -10.59 16.73 18.93
CA GLY A 164 -11.10 15.48 18.33
C GLY A 164 -11.81 15.81 17.02
N GLN A 165 -11.79 14.88 16.06
CA GLN A 165 -12.28 15.16 14.72
C GLN A 165 -12.77 13.91 14.01
N ALA A 166 -13.55 14.09 12.95
CA ALA A 166 -13.83 13.03 12.02
C ALA A 166 -12.61 12.76 11.13
N VAL A 167 -12.34 11.47 10.89
CA VAL A 167 -11.34 10.94 9.97
C VAL A 167 -12.07 10.00 9.03
N ASP A 168 -12.30 10.42 7.80
CA ASP A 168 -13.01 9.65 6.79
C ASP A 168 -12.01 9.03 5.80
N VAL A 169 -12.05 7.71 5.64
CA VAL A 169 -11.24 6.97 4.67
C VAL A 169 -12.13 6.00 3.90
N SER A 170 -12.12 6.12 2.58
CA SER A 170 -12.96 5.27 1.74
C SER A 170 -12.18 4.22 0.96
N GLY A 171 -12.85 3.13 0.58
CA GLY A 171 -12.32 2.16 -0.36
C GLY A 171 -11.95 2.77 -1.70
N VAL A 172 -12.67 3.80 -2.14
CA VAL A 172 -12.30 4.60 -3.33
C VAL A 172 -10.92 5.24 -3.16
N CYS A 173 -10.66 5.88 -2.02
CA CYS A 173 -9.33 6.47 -1.75
C CYS A 173 -8.24 5.40 -1.67
N GLY A 174 -8.53 4.23 -1.06
CA GLY A 174 -7.61 3.09 -1.03
C GLY A 174 -7.25 2.58 -2.43
N ALA A 175 -8.24 2.43 -3.31
CA ALA A 175 -8.04 2.01 -4.69
C ALA A 175 -7.21 3.02 -5.51
N LEU A 176 -7.50 4.31 -5.35
CA LEU A 176 -6.79 5.38 -6.04
C LEU A 176 -5.36 5.56 -5.50
N ALA A 177 -5.14 5.35 -4.20
CA ALA A 177 -3.82 5.39 -3.58
C ALA A 177 -2.87 4.33 -4.16
N LEU A 178 -3.35 3.10 -4.38
CA LEU A 178 -2.63 2.00 -5.01
C LEU A 178 -2.17 2.31 -6.45
N ASN A 179 -2.67 3.38 -7.04
CA ASN A 179 -2.41 3.75 -8.43
C ASN A 179 -2.06 5.24 -8.59
N SER A 180 -1.60 5.88 -7.52
CA SER A 180 -1.37 7.34 -7.50
C SER A 180 -0.36 7.82 -8.54
N GLY A 181 0.62 6.99 -8.90
CA GLY A 181 1.57 7.28 -9.97
C GLY A 181 1.05 6.97 -11.38
N THR A 182 -0.01 6.16 -11.49
CA THR A 182 -0.64 5.78 -12.76
C THR A 182 -1.78 6.73 -13.12
N PHE A 183 -2.56 7.16 -12.14
CA PHE A 183 -3.71 8.04 -12.34
C PHE A 183 -3.29 9.51 -12.26
N VAL A 184 -2.64 9.96 -13.33
CA VAL A 184 -2.33 11.37 -13.60
C VAL A 184 -2.80 11.68 -15.01
N SER A 185 -3.54 12.77 -15.21
CA SER A 185 -4.03 13.19 -16.53
C SER A 185 -3.65 14.65 -16.79
N GLY A 186 -3.20 14.94 -18.01
CA GLY A 186 -2.77 16.27 -18.45
C GLY A 186 -2.69 16.35 -19.96
N ALA A 187 -2.19 17.46 -20.51
CA ALA A 187 -2.12 17.70 -21.95
C ALA A 187 -1.38 16.55 -22.67
N GLY A 188 -2.12 15.81 -23.50
CA GLY A 188 -1.59 14.68 -24.27
C GLY A 188 -1.44 13.37 -23.52
N HIS A 189 -1.73 13.35 -22.22
CA HIS A 189 -1.65 12.15 -21.39
C HIS A 189 -2.97 11.90 -20.65
N ARG A 190 -3.63 10.81 -20.95
CA ARG A 190 -4.90 10.41 -20.33
C ARG A 190 -4.73 9.16 -19.45
N GLY A 191 -3.90 9.26 -18.44
CA GLY A 191 -3.71 8.17 -17.46
C GLY A 191 -3.12 6.90 -18.08
N SER A 192 -2.26 6.28 -17.30
CA SER A 192 -1.67 4.96 -17.43
C SER A 192 -0.85 4.59 -18.66
N LEU A 193 0.26 4.02 -18.35
CA LEU A 193 0.98 3.04 -19.15
C LEU A 193 0.08 1.81 -19.46
N SER A 194 -0.99 2.01 -20.24
CA SER A 194 -1.76 0.91 -20.80
C SER A 194 -0.92 0.26 -21.90
N LEU A 195 0.17 -0.38 -21.50
CA LEU A 195 1.05 -1.05 -22.46
C LEU A 195 0.48 -2.37 -22.94
N GLY A 196 -0.63 -2.84 -22.40
CA GLY A 196 -1.24 -4.14 -22.69
C GLY A 196 -0.15 -5.16 -23.02
N GLY A 197 0.03 -6.21 -22.24
CA GLY A 197 1.18 -7.07 -22.44
C GLY A 197 1.04 -8.41 -21.74
N ASP A 198 2.11 -9.17 -21.77
CA ASP A 198 2.22 -10.45 -21.08
C ASP A 198 2.08 -10.23 -19.56
N PRO A 199 1.05 -10.81 -18.90
CA PRO A 199 0.85 -10.65 -17.45
C PRO A 199 1.95 -11.32 -16.61
N ARG A 200 2.94 -11.95 -17.23
CA ARG A 200 4.13 -12.45 -16.56
C ARG A 200 5.18 -11.36 -16.27
N GLY A 201 5.04 -10.15 -16.80
CA GLY A 201 5.94 -9.04 -16.48
C GLY A 201 5.87 -7.86 -17.45
N VAL A 202 6.15 -6.67 -16.93
CA VAL A 202 6.13 -5.41 -17.71
C VAL A 202 7.18 -5.42 -18.82
N TYR A 203 8.37 -5.92 -18.51
CA TYR A 203 9.47 -6.11 -19.44
C TYR A 203 9.95 -7.57 -19.37
N PRO A 204 10.48 -8.15 -20.44
CA PRO A 204 11.07 -9.50 -20.38
C PRO A 204 12.24 -9.58 -19.40
N THR A 205 13.00 -8.50 -19.25
CA THR A 205 14.07 -8.40 -18.26
C THR A 205 13.57 -8.20 -16.82
N TYR A 206 12.24 -8.03 -16.65
CA TYR A 206 11.56 -7.79 -15.37
C TYR A 206 10.27 -8.59 -15.36
N GLY A 207 10.39 -9.91 -15.21
CA GLY A 207 9.26 -10.81 -15.38
C GLY A 207 9.48 -12.22 -14.82
N LEU A 208 8.41 -13.01 -14.91
CA LEU A 208 8.34 -14.40 -14.49
C LEU A 208 8.79 -15.33 -15.61
N TYR A 209 9.59 -16.34 -15.27
CA TYR A 209 10.10 -17.37 -16.16
C TYR A 209 9.88 -18.77 -15.59
N PRO A 210 9.49 -19.77 -16.41
CA PRO A 210 9.46 -21.14 -16.00
C PRO A 210 10.89 -21.69 -15.82
N THR A 211 11.07 -22.55 -14.82
CA THR A 211 12.30 -23.29 -14.56
C THR A 211 12.04 -24.79 -14.74
N ALA A 212 13.03 -25.64 -14.50
CA ALA A 212 12.85 -27.09 -14.63
C ALA A 212 11.79 -27.67 -13.64
N ASP A 213 11.55 -27.02 -12.52
CA ASP A 213 10.70 -27.52 -11.42
C ASP A 213 9.74 -26.48 -10.83
N GLY A 214 9.58 -25.33 -11.46
CA GLY A 214 8.72 -24.26 -10.95
C GLY A 214 8.83 -22.96 -11.73
N TRP A 215 8.82 -21.84 -11.04
CA TRP A 215 8.86 -20.49 -11.59
C TRP A 215 9.79 -19.57 -10.81
N LEU A 216 10.35 -18.60 -11.51
CA LEU A 216 11.28 -17.61 -11.00
C LEU A 216 10.88 -16.22 -11.50
N PHE A 217 10.94 -15.20 -10.64
CA PHE A 217 10.96 -13.81 -11.06
C PHE A 217 12.38 -13.28 -11.20
N VAL A 218 12.65 -12.54 -12.27
CA VAL A 218 13.93 -11.85 -12.54
C VAL A 218 13.69 -10.37 -12.71
N GLY A 219 14.54 -9.52 -12.07
CA GLY A 219 14.37 -8.07 -11.99
C GLY A 219 15.53 -7.25 -12.56
N ALA A 220 15.91 -7.44 -13.84
CA ALA A 220 17.00 -6.70 -14.48
C ALA A 220 16.50 -5.44 -15.22
N LEU A 221 16.12 -4.40 -14.45
CA LEU A 221 15.54 -3.15 -14.98
C LEU A 221 16.57 -2.19 -15.59
N THR A 222 17.82 -2.21 -15.10
CA THR A 222 18.87 -1.29 -15.53
C THR A 222 19.91 -2.01 -16.38
N GLN A 223 20.67 -1.25 -17.18
CA GLN A 223 21.76 -1.81 -17.99
C GLN A 223 22.76 -2.60 -17.14
N VAL A 224 23.03 -2.15 -15.92
CA VAL A 224 23.93 -2.84 -14.99
C VAL A 224 23.38 -4.23 -14.63
N PHE A 225 22.11 -4.30 -14.25
CA PHE A 225 21.47 -5.60 -13.91
C PHE A 225 21.29 -6.47 -15.15
N TRP A 226 21.02 -5.88 -16.31
CA TRP A 226 20.91 -6.60 -17.58
C TRP A 226 22.23 -7.29 -17.93
N THR A 227 23.37 -6.56 -17.87
CA THR A 227 24.69 -7.14 -18.11
C THR A 227 25.02 -8.26 -17.12
N LYS A 228 24.72 -8.08 -15.82
CA LYS A 228 24.90 -9.11 -14.80
C LYS A 228 24.04 -10.35 -15.07
N LEU A 229 22.79 -10.17 -15.46
CA LEU A 229 21.89 -11.26 -15.83
C LEU A 229 22.46 -12.06 -17.01
N LEU A 230 22.81 -11.39 -18.11
CA LEU A 230 23.36 -12.06 -19.29
C LEU A 230 24.68 -12.77 -19.01
N THR A 231 25.50 -12.21 -18.11
CA THR A 231 26.73 -12.87 -17.63
C THR A 231 26.39 -14.18 -16.90
N ALA A 232 25.44 -14.14 -15.96
CA ALA A 232 25.02 -15.32 -15.19
C ALA A 232 24.36 -16.40 -16.06
N LEU A 233 23.70 -15.99 -17.16
CA LEU A 233 23.07 -16.88 -18.13
C LEU A 233 24.02 -17.39 -19.24
N ASN A 234 25.26 -16.87 -19.27
CA ASN A 234 26.22 -17.06 -20.36
C ASN A 234 25.65 -16.66 -21.75
N ARG A 235 24.96 -15.50 -21.79
CA ARG A 235 24.27 -14.94 -22.97
C ARG A 235 24.71 -13.51 -23.26
N LEU A 236 25.99 -13.18 -23.04
CA LEU A 236 26.55 -11.87 -23.38
C LEU A 236 26.47 -11.53 -24.88
N ASP A 237 26.29 -12.56 -25.73
CA ASP A 237 26.01 -12.41 -27.15
C ASP A 237 24.82 -11.49 -27.44
N LEU A 238 23.82 -11.49 -26.57
CA LEU A 238 22.63 -10.63 -26.71
C LEU A 238 22.92 -9.12 -26.59
N LEU A 239 24.01 -8.72 -25.93
CA LEU A 239 24.43 -7.30 -25.89
C LEU A 239 24.86 -6.77 -27.26
N ALA A 240 25.25 -7.64 -28.15
CA ALA A 240 25.61 -7.27 -29.53
C ALA A 240 24.37 -7.07 -30.44
N HIS A 241 23.18 -7.51 -29.97
CA HIS A 241 21.95 -7.39 -30.75
C HIS A 241 21.51 -5.91 -30.84
N PRO A 242 21.26 -5.36 -32.07
CA PRO A 242 21.01 -3.93 -32.25
C PRO A 242 19.81 -3.38 -31.45
N HIS A 243 18.78 -4.21 -31.25
CA HIS A 243 17.56 -3.83 -30.53
C HIS A 243 17.65 -4.01 -29.00
N LEU A 244 18.75 -4.58 -28.47
CA LEU A 244 18.94 -4.84 -27.03
C LEU A 244 19.98 -3.94 -26.40
N GLN A 245 20.36 -2.88 -27.10
CA GLN A 245 21.27 -1.84 -26.59
C GLN A 245 20.49 -0.79 -25.82
N GLY A 246 21.02 -0.33 -24.69
CA GLY A 246 20.42 0.69 -23.85
C GLY A 246 19.75 0.16 -22.57
N GLU A 247 18.94 0.99 -21.96
CA GLU A 247 18.29 0.67 -20.70
C GLU A 247 17.10 -0.28 -20.92
N PRO A 248 17.04 -1.45 -20.25
CA PRO A 248 15.95 -2.43 -20.40
C PRO A 248 14.54 -1.85 -20.15
N MET A 249 14.44 -0.82 -19.31
CA MET A 249 13.17 -0.10 -19.07
C MET A 249 12.63 0.62 -20.33
N THR A 250 13.43 0.74 -21.38
CA THR A 250 13.01 1.35 -22.66
C THR A 250 12.64 0.32 -23.72
N PHE A 251 12.64 -0.97 -23.42
CA PHE A 251 12.24 -2.04 -24.34
C PHE A 251 10.71 -2.10 -24.49
N PHE A 252 10.14 -1.07 -25.15
CA PHE A 252 8.69 -0.95 -25.33
C PHE A 252 8.17 -1.69 -26.57
N ASP A 253 9.03 -1.95 -27.54
CA ASP A 253 8.65 -2.62 -28.78
C ASP A 253 8.21 -4.06 -28.52
N ALA A 254 7.09 -4.48 -29.11
CA ALA A 254 6.52 -5.80 -28.89
C ALA A 254 7.40 -6.93 -29.45
N ASP A 255 8.07 -6.69 -30.58
CA ASP A 255 8.95 -7.67 -31.21
C ASP A 255 10.23 -7.84 -30.41
N VAL A 256 10.78 -6.74 -29.86
CA VAL A 256 11.92 -6.77 -28.93
C VAL A 256 11.57 -7.56 -27.67
N ARG A 257 10.38 -7.32 -27.08
CA ARG A 257 9.92 -8.08 -25.93
C ARG A 257 9.75 -9.56 -26.21
N ALA A 258 9.17 -9.90 -27.36
CA ALA A 258 9.03 -11.29 -27.79
C ALA A 258 10.39 -11.96 -28.03
N LEU A 259 11.33 -11.26 -28.67
CA LEU A 259 12.70 -11.72 -28.90
C LEU A 259 13.40 -12.07 -27.59
N VAL A 260 13.46 -11.11 -26.63
CA VAL A 260 14.15 -11.34 -25.35
C VAL A 260 13.54 -12.52 -24.60
N ARG A 261 12.21 -12.65 -24.62
CA ARG A 261 11.55 -13.77 -23.94
C ARG A 261 11.87 -15.11 -24.61
N ALA A 262 11.85 -15.17 -25.93
CA ALA A 262 12.21 -16.37 -26.69
C ALA A 262 13.66 -16.82 -26.44
N GLU A 263 14.58 -15.88 -26.24
CA GLU A 263 15.98 -16.17 -25.94
C GLU A 263 16.23 -16.61 -24.49
N LEU A 264 15.50 -16.06 -23.53
CA LEU A 264 15.74 -16.33 -22.11
C LEU A 264 14.95 -17.52 -21.56
N GLU A 265 13.71 -17.75 -22.00
CA GLU A 265 12.83 -18.78 -21.46
C GLU A 265 13.42 -20.21 -21.58
N PRO A 266 14.00 -20.62 -22.71
CA PRO A 266 14.67 -21.92 -22.82
C PRO A 266 15.89 -22.08 -21.89
N VAL A 267 16.60 -20.98 -21.60
CA VAL A 267 17.75 -20.99 -20.70
C VAL A 267 17.31 -21.26 -19.26
N PHE A 268 16.27 -20.52 -18.79
CA PHE A 268 15.73 -20.72 -17.45
C PHE A 268 15.15 -22.12 -17.22
N ALA A 269 14.58 -22.75 -18.25
CA ALA A 269 14.05 -24.10 -18.18
C ALA A 269 15.14 -25.19 -17.95
N THR A 270 16.44 -24.85 -18.07
CA THR A 270 17.54 -25.83 -17.95
C THR A 270 17.93 -26.22 -16.54
N ARG A 271 17.54 -25.46 -15.53
CA ARG A 271 17.93 -25.68 -14.11
C ARG A 271 16.73 -25.54 -13.18
N SER A 272 16.86 -26.10 -11.97
CA SER A 272 15.87 -25.92 -10.91
C SER A 272 15.79 -24.46 -10.44
N THR A 273 14.65 -24.10 -9.89
CA THR A 273 14.39 -22.76 -9.32
C THR A 273 15.45 -22.39 -8.28
N VAL A 274 15.80 -23.33 -7.37
CA VAL A 274 16.79 -23.10 -6.32
C VAL A 274 18.16 -22.81 -6.92
N ALA A 275 18.62 -23.60 -7.89
CA ALA A 275 19.91 -23.39 -8.53
C ALA A 275 20.00 -22.04 -9.27
N TRP A 276 18.90 -21.58 -9.88
CA TRP A 276 18.85 -20.27 -10.50
C TRP A 276 18.88 -19.14 -9.48
N VAL A 277 18.12 -19.24 -8.37
CA VAL A 277 18.12 -18.24 -7.30
C VAL A 277 19.52 -18.08 -6.72
N GLU A 278 20.23 -19.18 -6.44
CA GLU A 278 21.61 -19.15 -5.95
C GLU A 278 22.56 -18.47 -6.93
N ALA A 279 22.52 -18.85 -8.20
CA ALA A 279 23.39 -18.28 -9.24
C ALA A 279 23.13 -16.79 -9.47
N LEU A 280 21.88 -16.38 -9.51
CA LEU A 280 21.49 -14.99 -9.74
C LEU A 280 21.80 -14.09 -8.53
N ARG A 281 21.57 -14.59 -7.30
CA ARG A 281 21.97 -13.86 -6.07
C ARG A 281 23.49 -13.68 -6.00
N ALA A 282 24.27 -14.71 -6.34
CA ALA A 282 25.73 -14.62 -6.40
C ALA A 282 26.21 -13.58 -7.43
N ALA A 283 25.47 -13.39 -8.51
CA ALA A 283 25.73 -12.35 -9.52
C ALA A 283 25.15 -10.97 -9.16
N ASP A 284 24.57 -10.78 -7.97
CA ASP A 284 23.85 -9.56 -7.54
C ASP A 284 22.75 -9.17 -8.55
N VAL A 285 21.99 -10.15 -9.07
CA VAL A 285 20.81 -9.94 -9.91
C VAL A 285 19.56 -10.07 -9.04
N PRO A 286 18.66 -9.08 -9.05
CA PRO A 286 17.40 -9.17 -8.31
C PRO A 286 16.56 -10.34 -8.80
N CYS A 287 16.19 -11.26 -7.91
CA CYS A 287 15.39 -12.44 -8.26
C CYS A 287 14.66 -13.02 -7.04
N GLY A 288 13.64 -13.85 -7.31
CA GLY A 288 12.93 -14.58 -6.28
C GLY A 288 12.20 -15.80 -6.84
N ALA A 289 12.23 -16.90 -6.08
CA ALA A 289 11.41 -18.07 -6.40
C ALA A 289 9.92 -17.75 -6.25
N VAL A 290 9.09 -18.29 -7.14
CA VAL A 290 7.64 -18.22 -7.00
C VAL A 290 7.19 -19.29 -6.00
N GLY A 291 6.39 -18.89 -5.00
CA GLY A 291 5.86 -19.78 -3.97
C GLY A 291 4.43 -19.46 -3.62
N SER A 292 3.79 -20.34 -2.86
CA SER A 292 2.49 -20.10 -2.24
C SER A 292 2.61 -19.31 -0.93
N ARG A 293 1.49 -18.81 -0.39
CA ARG A 293 1.43 -18.22 0.96
C ARG A 293 1.92 -19.18 2.05
N ALA A 294 1.59 -20.46 1.90
CA ALA A 294 2.03 -21.49 2.84
C ALA A 294 3.56 -21.71 2.77
N ASP A 295 4.15 -21.70 1.57
CA ASP A 295 5.59 -21.80 1.40
C ASP A 295 6.30 -20.58 2.00
N PHE A 296 5.72 -19.38 1.83
CA PHE A 296 6.27 -18.16 2.37
C PHE A 296 6.26 -18.15 3.92
N LEU A 297 5.19 -18.65 4.55
CA LEU A 297 5.12 -18.83 6.01
C LEU A 297 6.08 -19.92 6.54
N ARG A 298 6.50 -20.87 5.69
CA ARG A 298 7.50 -21.89 6.01
C ARG A 298 8.92 -21.49 5.64
N ASP A 299 9.09 -20.41 4.88
CA ASP A 299 10.38 -19.97 4.37
C ASP A 299 11.39 -19.79 5.52
N PRO A 300 12.52 -20.53 5.50
CA PRO A 300 13.52 -20.45 6.57
C PRO A 300 14.13 -19.06 6.72
N GLU A 301 14.33 -18.33 5.60
CA GLU A 301 14.84 -16.96 5.62
C GLU A 301 13.86 -16.00 6.30
N ALA A 302 12.55 -16.13 5.97
CA ALA A 302 11.50 -15.32 6.59
C ALA A 302 11.38 -15.60 8.09
N ARG A 303 11.43 -16.86 8.51
CA ARG A 303 11.40 -17.25 9.93
C ARG A 303 12.63 -16.80 10.70
N ALA A 304 13.83 -16.95 10.13
CA ALA A 304 15.07 -16.49 10.74
C ALA A 304 15.11 -14.96 10.95
N LEU A 305 14.43 -14.20 10.07
CA LEU A 305 14.26 -12.76 10.19
C LEU A 305 13.08 -12.35 11.10
N GLY A 306 12.38 -13.33 11.69
CA GLY A 306 11.22 -13.07 12.56
C GLY A 306 10.06 -12.42 11.81
N LEU A 307 9.83 -12.75 10.52
CA LEU A 307 8.73 -12.24 9.73
C LEU A 307 7.44 -13.06 9.90
N ALA A 308 7.58 -14.33 10.23
CA ALA A 308 6.51 -15.22 10.66
C ALA A 308 6.75 -15.63 12.11
N VAL A 309 5.71 -15.60 12.93
CA VAL A 309 5.77 -15.88 14.36
C VAL A 309 4.79 -16.97 14.75
N PRO A 310 5.15 -17.85 15.72
CA PRO A 310 4.22 -18.82 16.27
C PRO A 310 3.22 -18.12 17.20
N VAL A 311 1.94 -18.48 17.12
CA VAL A 311 0.87 -17.97 17.96
C VAL A 311 -0.04 -19.14 18.33
N GLU A 312 -0.25 -19.38 19.61
CA GLU A 312 -1.22 -20.35 20.11
C GLU A 312 -2.62 -19.75 20.12
N ASP A 313 -3.38 -20.01 19.05
CA ASP A 313 -4.74 -19.50 18.92
C ASP A 313 -5.71 -20.38 19.74
N PRO A 314 -6.63 -19.81 20.54
CA PRO A 314 -7.52 -20.59 21.41
C PRO A 314 -8.55 -21.45 20.65
N VAL A 315 -8.76 -21.20 19.35
CA VAL A 315 -9.71 -21.94 18.50
C VAL A 315 -9.00 -22.80 17.46
N LEU A 316 -7.96 -22.25 16.80
CA LEU A 316 -7.24 -22.90 15.71
C LEU A 316 -6.05 -23.74 16.19
N GLY A 317 -5.67 -23.63 17.48
CA GLY A 317 -4.47 -24.27 18.03
C GLY A 317 -3.18 -23.58 17.58
N PRO A 318 -2.08 -24.34 17.41
CA PRO A 318 -0.79 -23.77 17.03
C PRO A 318 -0.84 -23.24 15.60
N THR A 319 -0.52 -21.94 15.43
CA THR A 319 -0.50 -21.24 14.16
C THR A 319 0.84 -20.57 13.88
N TRP A 320 1.15 -20.33 12.62
CA TRP A 320 2.15 -19.35 12.17
C TRP A 320 1.44 -18.17 11.54
N GLN A 321 1.79 -16.96 11.96
CA GLN A 321 1.15 -15.71 11.55
C GLN A 321 2.21 -14.64 11.21
N PRO A 322 1.86 -13.54 10.50
CA PRO A 322 2.77 -12.43 10.28
C PRO A 322 3.28 -11.83 11.58
N ALA A 323 4.52 -11.40 11.63
CA ALA A 323 5.03 -10.55 12.71
C ALA A 323 4.47 -9.11 12.59
N ALA A 324 4.83 -8.26 13.56
CA ALA A 324 4.49 -6.83 13.49
C ALA A 324 4.96 -6.21 12.16
N PRO A 325 4.16 -5.32 11.53
CA PRO A 325 4.41 -4.83 10.17
C PRO A 325 5.64 -3.95 10.03
N VAL A 326 6.10 -3.36 11.12
CA VAL A 326 7.23 -2.42 11.17
C VAL A 326 8.10 -2.67 12.38
N VAL A 327 9.36 -2.21 12.35
CA VAL A 327 10.29 -2.32 13.46
C VAL A 327 10.70 -0.93 13.95
N PHE A 328 10.65 -0.73 15.27
CA PHE A 328 11.07 0.50 15.96
C PHE A 328 12.29 0.19 16.83
N SER A 329 13.35 1.00 16.75
CA SER A 329 14.60 0.73 17.48
C SER A 329 14.47 0.88 18.99
N ASP A 330 13.73 1.88 19.45
CA ASP A 330 13.70 2.27 20.87
C ASP A 330 12.35 1.90 21.54
N THR A 331 11.27 1.92 20.77
CA THR A 331 9.91 1.60 21.25
C THR A 331 9.36 0.37 20.51
N PRO A 332 9.88 -0.84 20.78
CA PRO A 332 9.53 -2.03 20.01
C PRO A 332 8.03 -2.35 20.08
N ALA A 333 7.52 -2.96 19.01
CA ALA A 333 6.16 -3.49 18.96
C ALA A 333 5.92 -4.47 20.15
N PRO A 334 4.69 -4.56 20.67
CA PRO A 334 4.37 -5.52 21.70
C PRO A 334 4.56 -6.96 21.16
N PRO A 335 4.89 -7.93 22.02
CA PRO A 335 4.93 -9.32 21.59
C PRO A 335 3.54 -9.75 21.10
N PRO A 336 3.46 -10.62 20.07
CA PRO A 336 2.19 -11.08 19.54
C PRO A 336 1.41 -11.83 20.62
N ARG A 337 0.14 -11.46 20.81
CA ARG A 337 -0.80 -12.15 21.70
C ARG A 337 -1.86 -12.83 20.83
N PRO A 338 -2.40 -14.01 21.23
CA PRO A 338 -3.46 -14.65 20.48
C PRO A 338 -4.71 -13.76 20.35
N ALA A 339 -5.58 -14.09 19.41
CA ALA A 339 -6.90 -13.51 19.35
C ALA A 339 -7.70 -13.88 20.62
N PRO A 340 -8.39 -12.94 21.27
CA PRO A 340 -9.28 -13.26 22.37
C PRO A 340 -10.49 -14.06 21.85
N LEU A 341 -11.18 -14.83 22.70
CA LEU A 341 -12.49 -15.37 22.35
C LEU A 341 -13.49 -14.21 22.18
N PRO A 342 -14.45 -14.31 21.23
CA PRO A 342 -15.48 -13.29 21.07
C PRO A 342 -16.21 -12.98 22.39
N GLY A 343 -16.18 -11.72 22.81
CA GLY A 343 -16.76 -11.25 24.08
C GLY A 343 -16.00 -11.65 25.34
N GLY A 344 -14.85 -12.34 25.24
CA GLY A 344 -14.11 -12.89 26.38
C GLY A 344 -13.64 -11.87 27.40
N ASP A 345 -13.43 -10.62 26.98
CA ASP A 345 -12.96 -9.54 27.85
C ASP A 345 -14.08 -8.63 28.37
N THR A 346 -15.36 -8.93 28.09
CA THR A 346 -16.49 -8.03 28.38
C THR A 346 -16.54 -7.61 29.87
N ALA A 347 -16.50 -8.56 30.78
CA ALA A 347 -16.58 -8.25 32.21
C ALA A 347 -15.37 -7.41 32.70
N ALA A 348 -14.16 -7.74 32.24
CA ALA A 348 -12.95 -7.04 32.61
C ALA A 348 -12.94 -5.61 32.07
N VAL A 349 -13.29 -5.42 30.77
CA VAL A 349 -13.37 -4.09 30.14
C VAL A 349 -14.40 -3.20 30.82
N LEU A 350 -15.59 -3.72 31.12
CA LEU A 350 -16.64 -2.93 31.81
C LEU A 350 -16.26 -2.55 33.24
N ALA A 351 -15.53 -3.40 33.96
CA ALA A 351 -15.02 -3.10 35.28
C ALA A 351 -13.93 -2.03 35.26
N GLU A 352 -13.07 -2.04 34.25
CA GLU A 352 -11.93 -1.11 34.10
C GLU A 352 -12.34 0.24 33.50
N ALA A 353 -13.29 0.25 32.57
CA ALA A 353 -13.67 1.43 31.77
C ALA A 353 -13.99 2.69 32.60
N PRO A 354 -14.69 2.61 33.76
CA PRO A 354 -14.90 3.81 34.59
C PRO A 354 -13.62 4.47 35.11
N SER A 355 -12.52 3.73 35.19
CA SER A 355 -11.20 4.26 35.57
C SER A 355 -10.43 4.89 34.41
N TRP A 356 -10.82 4.56 33.18
CA TRP A 356 -10.16 5.08 31.98
C TRP A 356 -10.37 6.59 31.88
N ARG A 357 -9.32 7.30 31.51
CA ARG A 357 -9.35 8.72 31.26
C ARG A 357 -8.86 8.95 29.84
N ARG A 358 -9.61 9.73 29.07
CA ARG A 358 -9.11 10.25 27.80
C ARG A 358 -7.81 11.02 28.06
N ARG A 359 -6.84 10.80 27.20
CA ARG A 359 -5.51 11.38 27.36
C ARG A 359 -5.52 12.89 27.14
N PHE A 360 -6.37 13.36 26.23
CA PHE A 360 -6.48 14.76 25.89
C PHE A 360 -7.92 15.25 26.05
N ARG A 361 -8.05 16.48 26.49
CA ARG A 361 -9.30 17.25 26.43
C ARG A 361 -9.14 18.35 25.38
N ALA A 362 -10.24 18.78 24.78
CA ALA A 362 -10.24 19.86 23.82
C ALA A 362 -9.57 21.10 24.45
N SER A 363 -8.57 21.63 23.73
CA SER A 363 -7.93 22.90 24.11
C SER A 363 -8.72 24.05 23.51
N SER A 364 -8.80 25.15 24.22
CA SER A 364 -9.35 26.42 23.72
C SER A 364 -8.33 27.24 22.91
N GLY A 365 -7.14 26.68 22.65
CA GLY A 365 -6.06 27.32 21.90
C GLY A 365 -6.10 27.05 20.39
N ASP A 366 -5.33 27.83 19.64
CA ASP A 366 -5.10 27.63 18.22
C ASP A 366 -4.24 26.36 18.00
N GLY A 367 -4.88 25.20 17.80
CA GLY A 367 -4.21 23.96 17.39
C GLY A 367 -3.64 24.05 15.98
N PRO A 368 -2.86 23.02 15.54
CA PRO A 368 -2.31 23.00 14.20
C PRO A 368 -3.42 22.94 13.14
N ARG A 369 -3.21 23.61 11.99
CA ARG A 369 -4.15 23.65 10.86
C ARG A 369 -4.11 22.38 10.02
N ALA A 370 -3.01 21.62 10.09
CA ALA A 370 -2.84 20.30 9.49
C ALA A 370 -2.15 19.38 10.50
N CYS A 371 -2.40 18.08 10.44
CA CYS A 371 -1.87 17.12 11.43
C CYS A 371 -0.36 17.22 11.65
N LEU A 372 0.40 17.40 10.57
CA LEU A 372 1.85 17.48 10.57
C LEU A 372 2.40 18.88 10.29
N GLU A 373 1.59 19.93 10.50
CA GLU A 373 2.05 21.32 10.37
C GLU A 373 3.30 21.57 11.22
N GLY A 374 4.35 22.18 10.62
CA GLY A 374 5.62 22.45 11.27
C GLY A 374 6.55 21.24 11.41
N ILE A 375 6.18 20.07 10.91
CA ILE A 375 7.07 18.90 10.80
C ILE A 375 7.83 18.99 9.49
N ARG A 376 9.19 19.00 9.57
CA ARG A 376 10.08 18.99 8.40
C ARG A 376 10.60 17.60 8.11
N VAL A 377 10.42 17.15 6.85
CA VAL A 377 10.82 15.83 6.34
C VAL A 377 11.87 16.00 5.25
N LEU A 378 13.01 15.36 5.39
CA LEU A 378 14.01 15.22 4.33
C LEU A 378 13.80 13.88 3.62
N ASP A 379 13.48 13.96 2.34
CA ASP A 379 13.16 12.80 1.48
C ASP A 379 14.36 12.47 0.58
N LEU A 380 15.12 11.42 0.93
CA LEU A 380 16.24 10.90 0.12
C LEU A 380 15.81 9.73 -0.77
N THR A 381 14.51 9.52 -0.93
CA THR A 381 13.99 8.32 -1.57
C THR A 381 13.90 8.44 -3.09
N SER A 382 13.81 7.30 -3.76
CA SER A 382 13.57 7.19 -5.20
C SER A 382 12.61 6.02 -5.51
N PHE A 383 12.19 5.91 -6.76
CA PHE A 383 11.24 4.90 -7.26
C PHE A 383 9.81 5.12 -6.76
N ILE A 384 9.16 4.11 -6.11
CA ILE A 384 7.74 4.13 -5.72
C ILE A 384 7.58 4.09 -4.19
N ALA A 385 8.02 3.00 -3.54
CA ALA A 385 7.81 2.77 -2.10
C ALA A 385 8.32 3.92 -1.24
N GLY A 386 9.56 4.34 -1.53
CA GLY A 386 10.19 5.46 -0.84
C GLY A 386 9.40 6.76 -0.97
N PRO A 387 9.20 7.30 -2.20
CA PRO A 387 8.51 8.57 -2.42
C PRO A 387 7.05 8.60 -1.97
N PHE A 388 6.35 7.46 -1.94
CA PHE A 388 4.95 7.40 -1.51
C PHE A 388 4.79 7.67 -0.01
N CYS A 389 5.75 7.29 0.82
CA CYS A 389 5.73 7.61 2.26
C CYS A 389 5.74 9.14 2.51
N PRO A 390 6.74 9.92 2.09
CA PRO A 390 6.74 11.37 2.29
C PRO A 390 5.63 12.09 1.50
N LEU A 391 5.07 11.52 0.42
CA LEU A 391 3.86 12.04 -0.20
C LEU A 391 2.68 12.08 0.78
N LEU A 392 2.43 10.96 1.48
CA LEU A 392 1.35 10.88 2.48
C LEU A 392 1.61 11.84 3.66
N LEU A 393 2.86 12.00 4.09
CA LEU A 393 3.23 12.98 5.12
C LEU A 393 3.00 14.42 4.64
N ALA A 394 3.31 14.72 3.36
CA ALA A 394 3.03 16.03 2.77
C ALA A 394 1.52 16.33 2.68
N GLU A 395 0.70 15.35 2.30
CA GLU A 395 -0.78 15.51 2.31
C GLU A 395 -1.30 15.86 3.72
N LEU A 396 -0.69 15.30 4.77
CA LEU A 396 -1.01 15.59 6.16
C LEU A 396 -0.40 16.90 6.69
N GLY A 397 0.28 17.67 5.83
CA GLY A 397 0.77 19.02 6.12
C GLY A 397 2.25 19.13 6.51
N ALA A 398 3.05 18.07 6.36
CA ALA A 398 4.49 18.17 6.57
C ALA A 398 5.19 18.99 5.48
N ASP A 399 6.24 19.74 5.84
CA ASP A 399 7.15 20.40 4.92
C ASP A 399 8.18 19.38 4.40
N VAL A 400 7.97 18.85 3.20
CA VAL A 400 8.81 17.80 2.62
C VAL A 400 9.80 18.38 1.63
N VAL A 401 11.10 18.20 1.90
CA VAL A 401 12.20 18.56 1.01
C VAL A 401 12.81 17.28 0.41
N LYS A 402 12.59 17.06 -0.88
CA LYS A 402 13.21 15.97 -1.63
C LYS A 402 14.66 16.31 -1.96
N ILE A 403 15.57 15.53 -1.43
CA ILE A 403 17.01 15.64 -1.65
C ILE A 403 17.39 14.70 -2.80
N GLU A 404 17.89 15.24 -3.89
CA GLU A 404 18.20 14.50 -5.09
C GLU A 404 19.69 14.59 -5.44
N ALA A 405 20.24 13.51 -6.00
CA ALA A 405 21.57 13.56 -6.62
C ALA A 405 21.56 14.48 -7.85
N PRO A 406 22.73 14.92 -8.36
CA PRO A 406 22.78 15.77 -9.56
C PRO A 406 22.04 15.26 -10.80
N GLY A 407 21.86 13.91 -10.92
CA GLY A 407 21.06 13.29 -12.00
C GLY A 407 19.57 13.25 -11.73
N GLY A 408 19.11 13.65 -10.54
CA GLY A 408 17.71 13.54 -10.12
C GLY A 408 17.28 12.12 -9.74
N ASP A 409 16.00 11.98 -9.39
CA ASP A 409 15.37 10.68 -9.17
C ASP A 409 15.33 9.88 -10.49
N PRO A 410 15.74 8.61 -10.49
CA PRO A 410 15.69 7.78 -11.70
C PRO A 410 14.32 7.70 -12.39
N PHE A 411 13.23 7.94 -11.66
CA PHE A 411 11.88 7.94 -12.22
C PHE A 411 11.42 9.28 -12.83
N ARG A 412 12.27 10.31 -12.84
CA ARG A 412 11.95 11.58 -13.54
C ARG A 412 11.72 11.40 -15.05
N PHE A 413 12.26 10.34 -15.67
CA PHE A 413 11.97 10.03 -17.08
C PHE A 413 10.51 9.54 -17.27
N GLN A 414 9.91 8.92 -16.26
CA GLN A 414 8.48 8.58 -16.23
C GLN A 414 7.69 9.75 -15.63
N LEU A 415 7.71 10.88 -16.30
CA LEU A 415 7.30 12.19 -15.80
C LEU A 415 5.95 12.18 -15.05
N PHE A 416 4.94 11.49 -15.59
CA PHE A 416 3.61 11.43 -14.94
C PHE A 416 3.61 10.56 -13.69
N GLY A 417 4.34 9.45 -13.67
CA GLY A 417 4.56 8.66 -12.46
C GLY A 417 5.27 9.47 -11.38
N PHE A 418 6.36 10.16 -11.74
CA PHE A 418 7.09 11.05 -10.84
C PHE A 418 6.16 12.11 -10.23
N VAL A 419 5.29 12.74 -11.05
CA VAL A 419 4.31 13.73 -10.59
C VAL A 419 3.35 13.13 -9.57
N GLY A 420 2.86 11.92 -9.82
CA GLY A 420 1.93 11.24 -8.91
C GLY A 420 2.53 10.95 -7.53
N TRP A 421 3.83 10.67 -7.45
CA TRP A 421 4.49 10.31 -6.18
C TRP A 421 5.22 11.46 -5.48
N ASN A 422 5.44 12.59 -6.16
CA ASN A 422 6.27 13.68 -5.61
C ASN A 422 5.56 15.03 -5.51
N ARG A 423 4.23 15.09 -5.74
CA ARG A 423 3.46 16.30 -5.42
C ARG A 423 3.53 16.61 -3.92
N GLY A 424 3.33 17.87 -3.57
CA GLY A 424 3.42 18.34 -2.18
C GLY A 424 4.85 18.59 -1.70
N LYS A 425 5.89 18.22 -2.48
CA LYS A 425 7.29 18.31 -2.07
C LYS A 425 7.99 19.52 -2.67
N ARG A 426 9.07 19.97 -2.01
CA ARG A 426 10.11 20.88 -2.54
C ARG A 426 11.29 20.04 -3.05
N SER A 427 12.14 20.55 -3.95
CA SER A 427 13.32 19.84 -4.45
C SER A 427 14.61 20.63 -4.23
N LEU A 428 15.59 19.93 -3.70
CA LEU A 428 16.97 20.40 -3.57
C LEU A 428 17.94 19.35 -4.11
N VAL A 429 18.82 19.74 -5.03
CA VAL A 429 19.89 18.86 -5.51
C VAL A 429 21.12 19.02 -4.63
N LEU A 430 21.60 17.90 -4.07
CA LEU A 430 22.83 17.83 -3.28
C LEU A 430 23.71 16.68 -3.78
N ASP A 431 24.97 16.97 -4.12
CA ASP A 431 25.96 15.91 -4.34
C ASP A 431 26.55 15.47 -2.98
N LEU A 432 25.94 14.44 -2.39
CA LEU A 432 26.36 13.88 -1.10
C LEU A 432 27.76 13.20 -1.15
N LYS A 433 28.32 12.99 -2.33
CA LYS A 433 29.70 12.50 -2.50
C LYS A 433 30.72 13.62 -2.24
N ARG A 434 30.32 14.87 -2.38
CA ARG A 434 31.15 16.05 -2.09
C ARG A 434 31.00 16.48 -0.62
N ALA A 435 32.11 16.91 0.00
CA ALA A 435 32.09 17.35 1.40
C ALA A 435 31.11 18.51 1.63
N ALA A 436 31.12 19.52 0.76
CA ALA A 436 30.23 20.68 0.89
C ALA A 436 28.73 20.30 0.75
N GLY A 437 28.37 19.35 -0.13
CA GLY A 437 27.02 18.84 -0.25
C GLY A 437 26.58 18.06 0.98
N ARG A 438 27.49 17.27 1.59
CA ARG A 438 27.21 16.58 2.87
C ARG A 438 27.00 17.56 4.01
N GLU A 439 27.84 18.57 4.16
CA GLU A 439 27.67 19.56 5.23
C GLU A 439 26.34 20.31 5.08
N ALA A 440 25.96 20.73 3.87
CA ALA A 440 24.65 21.32 3.63
C ALA A 440 23.49 20.37 4.01
N PHE A 441 23.62 19.06 3.74
CA PHE A 441 22.66 18.05 4.18
C PHE A 441 22.63 17.93 5.71
N LEU A 442 23.78 17.92 6.37
CA LEU A 442 23.85 17.83 7.83
C LEU A 442 23.27 19.08 8.51
N ASP A 443 23.38 20.26 7.89
CA ASP A 443 22.71 21.46 8.37
C ASP A 443 21.17 21.33 8.27
N LEU A 444 20.66 20.76 7.18
CA LEU A 444 19.24 20.42 7.07
C LEU A 444 18.79 19.44 8.16
N VAL A 445 19.59 18.41 8.46
CA VAL A 445 19.28 17.40 9.49
C VAL A 445 19.16 18.02 10.88
N ARG A 446 19.97 19.04 11.21
CA ARG A 446 19.88 19.75 12.51
C ARG A 446 18.49 20.40 12.70
N ALA A 447 17.87 20.84 11.61
CA ALA A 447 16.57 21.50 11.61
C ALA A 447 15.40 20.60 11.20
N ALA A 448 15.65 19.32 10.92
CA ALA A 448 14.62 18.38 10.48
C ALA A 448 14.04 17.58 11.63
N ASP A 449 12.79 17.16 11.46
CA ASP A 449 12.10 16.21 12.34
C ASP A 449 12.23 14.77 11.87
N VAL A 450 12.27 14.57 10.54
CA VAL A 450 12.22 13.26 9.91
C VAL A 450 13.21 13.21 8.76
N VAL A 451 13.91 12.08 8.62
CA VAL A 451 14.63 11.67 7.39
C VAL A 451 13.95 10.40 6.89
N VAL A 452 13.66 10.32 5.60
CA VAL A 452 13.18 9.11 4.93
C VAL A 452 14.17 8.72 3.86
N ASP A 453 14.63 7.48 3.88
CA ASP A 453 15.49 6.92 2.82
C ASP A 453 14.99 5.55 2.36
N ASN A 454 15.42 5.15 1.16
CA ASN A 454 15.24 3.78 0.66
C ASN A 454 16.53 3.22 0.03
N PHE A 455 17.68 3.64 0.55
CA PHE A 455 18.98 3.11 0.15
C PHE A 455 19.16 1.66 0.61
N ARG A 456 19.98 0.92 -0.12
CA ARG A 456 20.49 -0.35 0.40
C ARG A 456 21.32 -0.10 1.66
N PRO A 457 21.24 -0.98 2.67
CA PRO A 457 22.08 -0.86 3.87
C PRO A 457 23.55 -0.64 3.55
N GLY A 458 24.19 0.24 4.31
CA GLY A 458 25.59 0.63 4.13
C GLY A 458 25.82 1.77 3.11
N VAL A 459 24.81 2.21 2.35
CA VAL A 459 24.99 3.35 1.42
C VAL A 459 25.13 4.66 2.18
N MET A 460 24.28 4.91 3.18
CA MET A 460 24.34 6.12 3.99
C MET A 460 25.66 6.19 4.78
N GLU A 461 26.15 5.07 5.29
CA GLU A 461 27.44 4.97 5.97
C GLU A 461 28.60 5.31 5.03
N ARG A 462 28.60 4.80 3.78
CA ARG A 462 29.62 5.15 2.77
C ARG A 462 29.58 6.61 2.35
N LEU A 463 28.41 7.24 2.43
CA LEU A 463 28.22 8.68 2.19
C LEU A 463 28.54 9.53 3.42
N ASP A 464 28.95 8.89 4.53
CA ASP A 464 29.22 9.56 5.81
C ASP A 464 28.01 10.37 6.35
N ILE A 465 26.80 9.83 6.12
CA ILE A 465 25.52 10.32 6.64
C ILE A 465 24.73 9.17 7.29
N GLY A 466 25.42 8.18 7.82
CA GLY A 466 24.82 7.00 8.44
C GLY A 466 23.97 7.33 9.67
N ARG A 467 23.05 6.42 9.98
CA ARG A 467 22.06 6.56 11.05
C ARG A 467 22.64 7.06 12.37
N ASP A 468 23.74 6.47 12.83
CA ASP A 468 24.35 6.84 14.13
C ASP A 468 24.90 8.27 14.13
N ARG A 469 25.41 8.74 13.00
CA ARG A 469 25.84 10.13 12.85
C ARG A 469 24.66 11.09 12.90
N LEU A 470 23.58 10.78 12.19
CA LEU A 470 22.36 11.59 12.20
C LEU A 470 21.73 11.65 13.59
N ALA A 471 21.64 10.51 14.30
CA ALA A 471 21.10 10.46 15.65
C ALA A 471 21.92 11.25 16.68
N ARG A 472 23.27 11.26 16.54
CA ARG A 472 24.12 12.12 17.38
C ARG A 472 23.95 13.61 17.07
N LEU A 473 23.76 13.95 15.78
CA LEU A 473 23.58 15.32 15.34
C LEU A 473 22.25 15.90 15.77
N ASN A 474 21.18 15.10 15.68
CA ASN A 474 19.83 15.44 16.09
C ASN A 474 19.18 14.28 16.84
N PRO A 475 19.26 14.25 18.19
CA PRO A 475 18.70 13.20 19.00
C PRO A 475 17.15 13.09 18.95
N ARG A 476 16.48 14.10 18.39
CA ARG A 476 15.02 14.09 18.19
C ARG A 476 14.61 13.58 16.81
N LEU A 477 15.57 13.29 15.92
CA LEU A 477 15.32 12.88 14.56
C LEU A 477 14.62 11.51 14.51
N VAL A 478 13.52 11.42 13.80
CA VAL A 478 12.92 10.14 13.38
C VAL A 478 13.54 9.78 12.02
N HIS A 479 14.17 8.61 11.94
CA HIS A 479 14.79 8.15 10.70
C HIS A 479 14.03 6.92 10.20
N THR A 480 13.32 7.03 9.07
CA THR A 480 12.54 5.95 8.46
C THR A 480 13.25 5.40 7.24
N SER A 481 13.64 4.13 7.28
CA SER A 481 14.24 3.42 6.14
C SER A 481 13.24 2.45 5.52
N ILE A 482 13.05 2.52 4.20
CA ILE A 482 12.16 1.63 3.43
C ILE A 482 13.01 0.81 2.48
N THR A 483 13.25 -0.46 2.82
CA THR A 483 14.22 -1.32 2.12
C THR A 483 13.56 -2.57 1.54
N GLY A 484 14.28 -3.34 0.71
CA GLY A 484 13.77 -4.61 0.19
C GLY A 484 13.60 -5.65 1.30
N TYR A 485 14.67 -5.91 2.07
CA TYR A 485 14.73 -7.04 3.00
C TYR A 485 14.92 -6.63 4.49
N GLY A 486 14.90 -5.35 4.79
CA GLY A 486 15.20 -4.81 6.12
C GLY A 486 16.60 -4.21 6.21
N SER A 487 16.83 -3.39 7.24
CA SER A 487 18.10 -2.70 7.47
C SER A 487 19.20 -3.61 8.02
N SER A 488 18.88 -4.85 8.39
CA SER A 488 19.80 -5.81 8.99
C SER A 488 19.45 -7.25 8.60
N GLY A 489 20.37 -8.18 8.90
CA GLY A 489 20.20 -9.60 8.63
C GLY A 489 20.86 -10.05 7.33
N PRO A 490 20.85 -11.38 7.04
CA PRO A 490 21.62 -11.99 5.96
C PRO A 490 21.18 -11.57 4.56
N LEU A 491 19.94 -11.12 4.39
CA LEU A 491 19.38 -10.69 3.10
C LEU A 491 19.46 -9.19 2.86
N ALA A 492 19.85 -8.40 3.86
CA ALA A 492 19.76 -6.93 3.84
C ALA A 492 20.52 -6.29 2.64
N ALA A 493 21.62 -6.90 2.21
CA ALA A 493 22.41 -6.41 1.07
C ALA A 493 21.81 -6.76 -0.31
N LEU A 494 20.82 -7.66 -0.38
CA LEU A 494 20.23 -8.08 -1.64
C LEU A 494 19.37 -6.95 -2.24
N PRO A 495 19.37 -6.81 -3.59
CA PRO A 495 18.45 -5.90 -4.25
C PRO A 495 17.02 -6.42 -4.13
N GLY A 496 16.08 -5.57 -3.74
CA GLY A 496 14.67 -5.88 -3.59
C GLY A 496 13.80 -4.96 -4.42
N PHE A 497 12.86 -5.53 -5.17
CA PHE A 497 11.81 -4.85 -5.93
C PHE A 497 10.48 -5.52 -5.64
N ASP A 498 9.37 -4.79 -5.72
CA ASP A 498 8.02 -5.29 -5.45
C ASP A 498 7.70 -6.67 -6.05
N PRO A 499 7.94 -6.96 -7.35
CA PRO A 499 7.58 -8.25 -7.93
C PRO A 499 8.31 -9.46 -7.34
N ILE A 500 9.49 -9.27 -6.77
CA ILE A 500 10.19 -10.36 -6.05
C ILE A 500 9.33 -10.82 -4.86
N PHE A 501 8.75 -9.88 -4.15
CA PHE A 501 7.92 -10.15 -2.98
C PHE A 501 6.53 -10.59 -3.37
N GLN A 502 5.97 -10.13 -4.49
CA GLN A 502 4.76 -10.70 -5.07
C GLN A 502 4.95 -12.19 -5.41
N ALA A 503 6.06 -12.54 -6.06
CA ALA A 503 6.40 -13.91 -6.42
C ALA A 503 6.57 -14.80 -5.18
N ARG A 504 7.36 -14.37 -4.20
CA ARG A 504 7.65 -15.14 -2.97
C ARG A 504 6.43 -15.29 -2.06
N SER A 505 5.58 -14.28 -1.96
CA SER A 505 4.48 -14.22 -0.98
C SER A 505 3.19 -14.90 -1.41
N GLY A 506 3.16 -15.52 -2.59
CA GLY A 506 2.00 -16.22 -3.10
C GLY A 506 0.96 -15.37 -3.82
N LEU A 507 1.19 -14.05 -3.98
CA LEU A 507 0.29 -13.17 -4.73
C LEU A 507 0.14 -13.63 -6.19
N THR A 508 1.27 -13.93 -6.84
CA THR A 508 1.30 -14.33 -8.24
C THR A 508 0.65 -15.71 -8.49
N VAL A 509 0.86 -16.64 -7.56
CA VAL A 509 0.24 -17.98 -7.61
C VAL A 509 -1.26 -17.89 -7.32
N ALA A 510 -1.66 -17.11 -6.33
CA ALA A 510 -3.08 -16.93 -6.03
C ALA A 510 -3.83 -16.36 -7.23
N GLN A 511 -3.26 -15.39 -7.93
CA GLN A 511 -3.89 -14.77 -9.11
C GLN A 511 -3.86 -15.69 -10.34
N GLY A 512 -2.75 -16.44 -10.57
CA GLY A 512 -2.61 -17.34 -11.71
C GLY A 512 -3.34 -18.68 -11.55
N GLY A 513 -3.64 -19.09 -10.32
CA GLY A 513 -4.30 -20.37 -10.04
C GLY A 513 -3.43 -21.57 -10.34
N ASP A 514 -3.97 -22.53 -11.10
CA ASP A 514 -3.27 -23.73 -11.55
C ASP A 514 -2.55 -23.51 -12.90
N ASP A 515 -2.73 -22.33 -13.49
CA ASP A 515 -2.04 -21.87 -14.69
C ASP A 515 -0.67 -21.22 -14.37
N ALA A 516 -0.10 -20.51 -15.34
CA ALA A 516 1.10 -19.72 -15.13
C ALA A 516 0.85 -18.63 -14.07
N PRO A 517 1.82 -18.36 -13.17
CA PRO A 517 1.67 -17.29 -12.20
C PRO A 517 1.50 -15.93 -12.91
N VAL A 518 0.69 -15.06 -12.33
CA VAL A 518 0.33 -13.74 -12.86
C VAL A 518 0.92 -12.66 -11.96
N LEU A 519 1.74 -11.80 -12.53
CA LEU A 519 2.27 -10.63 -11.84
C LEU A 519 1.19 -9.54 -11.74
N HIS A 520 0.99 -9.00 -10.56
CA HIS A 520 0.15 -7.82 -10.42
C HIS A 520 0.87 -6.59 -10.98
N MET A 521 0.19 -5.86 -11.86
CA MET A 521 0.72 -4.62 -12.45
C MET A 521 0.74 -3.47 -11.44
N ILE A 522 -0.03 -3.57 -10.39
CA ILE A 522 0.04 -2.70 -9.23
C ILE A 522 1.27 -3.07 -8.42
N ALA A 523 2.15 -2.12 -8.17
CA ALA A 523 3.30 -2.28 -7.27
C ALA A 523 2.84 -2.36 -5.80
N TYR A 524 2.10 -3.43 -5.49
CA TYR A 524 1.29 -3.55 -4.28
C TYR A 524 2.11 -3.46 -2.99
N ASN A 525 3.25 -4.15 -2.94
CA ASN A 525 4.12 -4.09 -1.77
C ASN A 525 4.82 -2.74 -1.66
N ASP A 526 5.15 -2.08 -2.78
CA ASP A 526 5.74 -0.75 -2.78
C ASP A 526 4.78 0.29 -2.16
N TYR A 527 3.54 0.35 -2.65
CA TYR A 527 2.52 1.26 -2.11
C TYR A 527 2.20 0.95 -0.64
N SER A 528 2.07 -0.33 -0.30
CA SER A 528 1.80 -0.76 1.07
C SER A 528 2.96 -0.43 2.01
N ALA A 529 4.22 -0.64 1.58
CA ALA A 529 5.40 -0.30 2.37
C ALA A 529 5.53 1.22 2.57
N GLY A 530 5.28 2.01 1.53
CA GLY A 530 5.26 3.47 1.64
C GLY A 530 4.20 3.97 2.62
N ALA A 531 2.99 3.42 2.57
CA ALA A 531 1.90 3.77 3.48
C ALA A 531 2.17 3.32 4.93
N LEU A 532 2.72 2.09 5.13
CA LEU A 532 3.19 1.62 6.43
C LEU A 532 4.36 2.47 6.96
N GLY A 533 5.24 2.94 6.08
CA GLY A 533 6.31 3.88 6.41
C GLY A 533 5.77 5.21 6.94
N ALA A 534 4.74 5.76 6.31
CA ALA A 534 4.08 6.97 6.78
C ALA A 534 3.39 6.75 8.14
N LEU A 535 2.64 5.65 8.30
CA LEU A 535 2.02 5.26 9.58
C LEU A 535 3.06 5.14 10.69
N ALA A 536 4.16 4.41 10.43
CA ALA A 536 5.20 4.18 11.40
C ALA A 536 5.99 5.47 11.75
N THR A 537 6.22 6.34 10.77
CA THR A 537 6.82 7.67 11.00
C THR A 537 5.96 8.50 11.93
N VAL A 538 4.65 8.57 11.69
CA VAL A 538 3.71 9.30 12.56
C VAL A 538 3.66 8.66 13.95
N ALA A 539 3.64 7.33 14.06
CA ALA A 539 3.70 6.65 15.35
C ALA A 539 5.00 6.94 16.12
N ALA A 540 6.14 7.01 15.42
CA ALA A 540 7.42 7.40 16.03
C ALA A 540 7.41 8.88 16.49
N LEU A 541 6.74 9.78 15.75
CA LEU A 541 6.53 11.16 16.20
C LEU A 541 5.65 11.22 17.45
N VAL A 542 4.61 10.39 17.55
CA VAL A 542 3.79 10.26 18.79
C VAL A 542 4.66 9.76 19.95
N ALA A 543 5.50 8.74 19.74
CA ALA A 543 6.44 8.27 20.76
C ALA A 543 7.40 9.37 21.20
N ARG A 544 7.90 10.18 20.26
CA ARG A 544 8.80 11.31 20.51
C ARG A 544 8.19 12.36 21.45
N GLU A 545 6.88 12.61 21.37
CA GLU A 545 6.20 13.54 22.29
C GLU A 545 6.24 13.05 23.76
N ARG A 546 6.35 11.74 23.95
CA ARG A 546 6.46 11.11 25.26
C ARG A 546 7.91 10.98 25.74
N THR A 547 8.82 10.57 24.83
CA THR A 547 10.20 10.22 25.15
C THR A 547 11.17 11.40 25.05
N GLY A 548 10.80 12.45 24.32
CA GLY A 548 11.68 13.57 23.96
C GLY A 548 12.74 13.19 22.90
N ARG A 549 12.77 11.95 22.41
CA ARG A 549 13.80 11.39 21.50
C ARG A 549 13.18 10.86 20.23
N GLY A 550 13.90 11.02 19.11
CA GLY A 550 13.62 10.32 17.87
C GLY A 550 14.09 8.87 17.93
N GLN A 551 13.85 8.12 16.85
CA GLN A 551 14.26 6.72 16.73
C GLN A 551 14.36 6.30 15.28
N HIS A 552 14.95 5.14 15.03
CA HIS A 552 14.94 4.51 13.72
C HIS A 552 13.67 3.66 13.53
N VAL A 553 13.06 3.78 12.35
CA VAL A 553 11.90 3.02 11.88
C VAL A 553 12.35 2.21 10.67
N ASP A 554 12.23 0.90 10.73
CA ASP A 554 12.60 -0.02 9.65
C ASP A 554 11.35 -0.64 9.03
N VAL A 555 11.13 -0.36 7.75
CA VAL A 555 10.08 -0.92 6.91
C VAL A 555 10.73 -1.69 5.77
N SER A 556 10.30 -2.92 5.54
CA SER A 556 10.81 -3.68 4.40
C SER A 556 9.68 -4.24 3.54
N LEU A 557 9.92 -4.31 2.23
CA LEU A 557 8.99 -4.94 1.28
C LEU A 557 8.74 -6.40 1.66
N PHE A 558 9.78 -7.09 2.17
CA PHE A 558 9.67 -8.47 2.60
C PHE A 558 8.70 -8.65 3.77
N ARG A 559 8.77 -7.77 4.79
CA ARG A 559 7.84 -7.74 5.92
C ARG A 559 6.44 -7.28 5.49
N THR A 560 6.38 -6.28 4.61
CA THR A 560 5.12 -5.76 4.05
C THR A 560 4.35 -6.84 3.29
N ALA A 561 5.04 -7.72 2.56
CA ALA A 561 4.39 -8.83 1.84
C ALA A 561 3.64 -9.82 2.76
N PHE A 562 4.03 -9.94 4.04
CA PHE A 562 3.24 -10.63 5.05
C PHE A 562 2.08 -9.76 5.56
N ALA A 563 2.37 -8.51 5.92
CA ALA A 563 1.42 -7.61 6.55
C ALA A 563 0.25 -7.24 5.62
N ALA A 564 0.55 -6.93 4.36
CA ALA A 564 -0.44 -6.53 3.35
C ALA A 564 -1.33 -7.68 2.84
N GLN A 565 -1.22 -8.85 3.42
CA GLN A 565 -2.08 -10.02 3.21
C GLN A 565 -2.38 -10.69 4.55
N ALA A 566 -2.37 -9.96 5.67
CA ALA A 566 -2.36 -10.54 7.02
C ALA A 566 -3.46 -11.59 7.24
N ALA A 567 -4.68 -11.34 6.78
CA ALA A 567 -5.81 -12.28 6.93
C ALA A 567 -5.62 -13.60 6.14
N GLN A 568 -4.85 -13.58 5.06
CA GLN A 568 -4.51 -14.76 4.27
C GLN A 568 -3.22 -15.43 4.76
N MET A 569 -2.38 -14.70 5.52
CA MET A 569 -1.09 -15.18 6.03
C MET A 569 -1.23 -15.87 7.38
N ILE A 570 -1.88 -17.03 7.38
CA ILE A 570 -1.98 -17.91 8.55
C ILE A 570 -1.72 -19.36 8.12
N LEU A 571 -0.97 -20.10 8.91
CA LEU A 571 -0.71 -21.52 8.69
C LEU A 571 -1.05 -22.30 9.94
N PHE A 572 -1.88 -23.33 9.82
CA PHE A 572 -2.26 -24.26 10.89
C PHE A 572 -2.64 -25.62 10.30
N PRO A 573 -2.68 -26.71 11.09
CA PRO A 573 -3.13 -28.02 10.63
C PRO A 573 -4.60 -27.96 10.12
N GLY A 574 -4.85 -28.48 8.94
CA GLY A 574 -6.20 -28.51 8.36
C GLY A 574 -6.66 -27.18 7.71
N ARG A 575 -5.77 -26.22 7.52
CA ARG A 575 -6.10 -24.97 6.82
C ARG A 575 -6.66 -25.28 5.42
N PRO A 576 -7.83 -24.72 5.06
CA PRO A 576 -8.36 -24.85 3.71
C PRO A 576 -7.44 -24.17 2.69
N PRO A 577 -7.43 -24.62 1.42
CA PRO A 577 -6.65 -23.98 0.37
C PRO A 577 -7.11 -22.53 0.15
N ASP A 578 -6.14 -21.67 -0.25
CA ASP A 578 -6.46 -20.29 -0.60
C ASP A 578 -7.36 -20.23 -1.84
N PRO A 579 -8.24 -19.21 -1.93
CA PRO A 579 -8.88 -18.86 -3.19
C PRO A 579 -7.86 -18.67 -4.29
N ARG A 580 -8.12 -19.19 -5.48
CA ARG A 580 -7.25 -19.12 -6.64
C ARG A 580 -7.96 -18.50 -7.82
N GLY A 581 -7.23 -17.71 -8.57
CA GLY A 581 -7.65 -17.22 -9.87
C GLY A 581 -7.41 -18.22 -11.00
N GLY A 582 -6.90 -17.74 -12.10
CA GLY A 582 -6.59 -18.53 -13.29
C GLY A 582 -6.19 -17.62 -14.45
N ARG A 583 -6.03 -18.24 -15.61
CA ARG A 583 -5.74 -17.51 -16.84
C ARG A 583 -6.90 -16.56 -17.17
N ASP A 584 -6.59 -15.25 -17.31
CA ASP A 584 -7.59 -14.22 -17.62
C ASP A 584 -8.82 -14.28 -16.72
N TYR A 585 -8.60 -14.44 -15.41
CA TYR A 585 -9.62 -14.73 -14.42
C TYR A 585 -10.70 -13.65 -14.33
N LEU A 586 -11.93 -14.00 -14.67
CA LEU A 586 -13.07 -13.06 -14.73
C LEU A 586 -13.91 -13.02 -13.45
N GLY A 587 -13.74 -13.97 -12.54
CA GLY A 587 -14.48 -14.03 -11.27
C GLY A 587 -14.75 -15.44 -10.77
N PRO A 588 -15.20 -15.62 -9.50
CA PRO A 588 -15.33 -16.90 -8.85
C PRO A 588 -16.61 -17.68 -9.21
N ALA A 589 -17.67 -17.00 -9.67
CA ALA A 589 -18.97 -17.60 -9.98
C ALA A 589 -19.70 -16.81 -11.08
N ALA A 590 -20.70 -17.40 -11.71
CA ALA A 590 -21.52 -16.69 -12.70
C ALA A 590 -22.22 -15.45 -12.11
N SER A 591 -22.56 -15.47 -10.81
CA SER A 591 -23.14 -14.35 -10.06
C SER A 591 -22.12 -13.29 -9.61
N HIS A 592 -20.81 -13.62 -9.60
CA HIS A 592 -19.70 -12.77 -9.18
C HIS A 592 -18.62 -12.73 -10.26
N ARG A 593 -18.80 -11.86 -11.27
CA ARG A 593 -17.96 -11.93 -12.46
C ARG A 593 -17.93 -10.63 -13.24
N LEU A 594 -16.84 -10.48 -14.05
CA LEU A 594 -16.71 -9.50 -15.11
C LEU A 594 -17.41 -10.00 -16.38
N TYR A 595 -18.21 -9.12 -17.00
CA TYR A 595 -18.91 -9.36 -18.27
C TYR A 595 -18.62 -8.27 -19.28
N ALA A 596 -18.38 -8.69 -20.54
CA ALA A 596 -18.25 -7.76 -21.66
C ALA A 596 -19.60 -7.17 -22.05
N CYS A 597 -19.60 -5.92 -22.49
CA CYS A 597 -20.69 -5.21 -23.14
C CYS A 597 -20.21 -4.72 -24.52
N LEU A 598 -21.10 -4.12 -25.31
CA LEU A 598 -20.75 -3.59 -26.63
C LEU A 598 -19.61 -2.56 -26.61
N ASP A 599 -19.53 -1.76 -25.55
CA ASP A 599 -18.64 -0.60 -25.43
C ASP A 599 -17.76 -0.62 -24.17
N GLY A 600 -17.56 -1.80 -23.57
CA GLY A 600 -16.71 -1.95 -22.40
C GLY A 600 -17.07 -3.15 -21.55
N TRP A 601 -16.73 -3.09 -20.26
CA TRP A 601 -16.92 -4.16 -19.31
C TRP A 601 -17.69 -3.69 -18.08
N LEU A 602 -18.38 -4.59 -17.42
CA LEU A 602 -19.00 -4.37 -16.12
C LEU A 602 -18.68 -5.55 -15.16
N CYS A 603 -18.72 -5.27 -13.88
CA CYS A 603 -18.62 -6.25 -12.80
C CYS A 603 -20.00 -6.46 -12.18
N VAL A 604 -20.41 -7.71 -12.02
CA VAL A 604 -21.61 -8.12 -11.26
C VAL A 604 -21.16 -8.76 -9.95
N ALA A 605 -21.86 -8.47 -8.86
CA ALA A 605 -21.61 -9.05 -7.54
C ALA A 605 -22.95 -9.35 -6.82
N ALA A 606 -23.71 -10.31 -7.33
CA ALA A 606 -24.97 -10.76 -6.75
C ALA A 606 -24.70 -11.75 -5.59
N GLY A 607 -24.68 -11.26 -4.35
CA GLY A 607 -24.27 -12.00 -3.15
C GLY A 607 -25.40 -12.69 -2.40
N SER A 608 -26.66 -12.47 -2.78
CA SER A 608 -27.83 -13.13 -2.17
C SER A 608 -28.60 -13.99 -3.16
N ALA A 609 -29.35 -14.97 -2.65
CA ALA A 609 -30.23 -15.80 -3.49
C ALA A 609 -31.25 -14.96 -4.27
N ALA A 610 -31.75 -13.87 -3.68
CA ALA A 610 -32.68 -12.95 -4.33
C ALA A 610 -32.07 -12.20 -5.50
N GLU A 611 -30.88 -11.65 -5.33
CA GLU A 611 -30.11 -10.95 -6.36
C GLU A 611 -29.70 -11.90 -7.48
N THR A 612 -29.22 -13.11 -7.12
CA THR A 612 -28.84 -14.15 -8.08
C THR A 612 -30.05 -14.60 -8.92
N ALA A 613 -31.20 -14.82 -8.29
CA ALA A 613 -32.43 -15.13 -9.02
C ALA A 613 -32.89 -13.98 -9.93
N ALA A 614 -32.70 -12.71 -9.49
CA ALA A 614 -33.00 -11.54 -10.31
C ALA A 614 -32.07 -11.45 -11.54
N LEU A 615 -30.78 -11.73 -11.35
CA LEU A 615 -29.80 -11.81 -12.43
C LEU A 615 -30.15 -12.91 -13.44
N GLY A 616 -30.53 -14.10 -12.96
CA GLY A 616 -30.97 -15.21 -13.81
C GLY A 616 -32.18 -14.86 -14.66
N ARG A 617 -33.16 -14.14 -14.11
CA ARG A 617 -34.36 -13.67 -14.86
C ARG A 617 -33.99 -12.76 -16.03
N LEU A 618 -32.95 -11.94 -15.92
CA LEU A 618 -32.51 -11.09 -17.04
C LEU A 618 -32.00 -11.90 -18.22
N ALA A 619 -31.48 -13.08 -17.98
CA ALA A 619 -31.00 -14.00 -19.03
C ALA A 619 -31.97 -15.11 -19.36
N GLY A 620 -33.16 -15.16 -18.69
CA GLY A 620 -34.14 -16.21 -18.88
C GLY A 620 -33.70 -17.60 -18.41
N ILE A 621 -32.82 -17.70 -17.44
CA ILE A 621 -32.20 -18.92 -16.92
C ILE A 621 -32.39 -19.03 -15.40
N PRO A 622 -32.44 -20.23 -14.83
CA PRO A 622 -32.20 -20.42 -13.41
C PRO A 622 -30.73 -20.14 -13.10
N LEU A 623 -30.47 -19.43 -12.00
CA LEU A 623 -29.11 -19.10 -11.55
C LEU A 623 -29.04 -19.24 -10.03
N THR A 624 -27.92 -19.81 -9.56
CA THR A 624 -27.59 -20.00 -8.14
C THR A 624 -26.25 -19.38 -7.81
N LEU A 625 -25.95 -19.24 -6.52
CA LEU A 625 -24.64 -18.72 -6.07
C LEU A 625 -23.46 -19.65 -6.45
N ASP A 626 -23.73 -20.94 -6.60
CA ASP A 626 -22.73 -21.99 -6.86
C ASP A 626 -22.49 -22.24 -8.36
N ASP A 627 -23.20 -21.52 -9.25
CA ASP A 627 -22.98 -21.68 -10.70
C ASP A 627 -21.57 -21.25 -11.09
N PRO A 628 -20.79 -22.14 -11.77
CA PRO A 628 -19.39 -21.87 -12.04
C PRO A 628 -19.17 -20.69 -13.01
N PRO A 629 -18.03 -20.01 -12.91
CA PRO A 629 -17.76 -18.80 -13.68
C PRO A 629 -17.66 -19.01 -15.20
N ASP A 630 -17.42 -20.22 -15.64
CA ASP A 630 -17.28 -20.65 -17.05
C ASP A 630 -18.37 -21.64 -17.49
N GLY A 631 -19.40 -21.82 -16.64
CA GLY A 631 -20.53 -22.71 -16.89
C GLY A 631 -21.56 -22.15 -17.89
N PRO A 632 -22.59 -22.98 -18.23
CA PRO A 632 -23.66 -22.56 -19.16
C PRO A 632 -24.39 -21.28 -18.73
N ALA A 633 -24.62 -21.10 -17.44
CA ALA A 633 -25.27 -19.90 -16.89
C ALA A 633 -24.43 -18.63 -17.14
N ALA A 634 -23.12 -18.70 -16.88
CA ALA A 634 -22.22 -17.59 -17.19
C ALA A 634 -22.16 -17.27 -18.70
N GLY A 635 -22.20 -18.31 -19.55
CA GLY A 635 -22.26 -18.16 -21.00
C GLY A 635 -23.53 -17.44 -21.47
N ALA A 636 -24.69 -17.81 -20.91
CA ALA A 636 -25.98 -17.18 -21.24
C ALA A 636 -26.02 -15.70 -20.81
N LEU A 637 -25.52 -15.39 -19.60
CA LEU A 637 -25.38 -14.02 -19.12
C LEU A 637 -24.43 -13.20 -20.00
N ALA A 638 -23.30 -13.78 -20.40
CA ALA A 638 -22.34 -13.13 -21.27
C ALA A 638 -22.96 -12.75 -22.62
N GLN A 639 -23.77 -13.63 -23.23
CA GLN A 639 -24.48 -13.33 -24.48
C GLN A 639 -25.48 -12.18 -24.35
N VAL A 640 -26.27 -12.16 -23.27
CA VAL A 640 -27.28 -11.11 -23.02
C VAL A 640 -26.62 -9.76 -22.76
N LEU A 641 -25.52 -9.72 -22.01
CA LEU A 641 -24.83 -8.48 -21.65
C LEU A 641 -23.98 -7.95 -22.81
N ALA A 642 -23.31 -8.82 -23.58
CA ALA A 642 -22.51 -8.43 -24.74
C ALA A 642 -23.33 -7.76 -25.85
N GLY A 643 -24.63 -8.03 -25.94
CA GLY A 643 -25.55 -7.42 -26.89
C GLY A 643 -26.02 -6.00 -26.53
N SER A 644 -25.61 -5.45 -25.38
CA SER A 644 -26.11 -4.16 -24.87
C SER A 644 -24.94 -3.17 -24.62
N PRO A 645 -25.17 -1.85 -24.82
CA PRO A 645 -24.28 -0.83 -24.28
C PRO A 645 -24.13 -0.98 -22.75
N ARG A 646 -22.93 -0.72 -22.23
CA ARG A 646 -22.64 -0.87 -20.78
C ARG A 646 -23.59 -0.06 -19.89
N ALA A 647 -23.95 1.16 -20.30
CA ALA A 647 -24.87 2.01 -19.55
C ALA A 647 -26.27 1.38 -19.44
N ASP A 648 -26.79 0.81 -20.53
CA ASP A 648 -28.11 0.16 -20.57
C ASP A 648 -28.12 -1.14 -19.75
N ALA A 649 -27.03 -1.92 -19.84
CA ALA A 649 -26.87 -3.14 -19.04
C ALA A 649 -26.87 -2.82 -17.54
N LEU A 650 -26.12 -1.79 -17.12
CA LEU A 650 -26.08 -1.33 -15.72
C LEU A 650 -27.45 -0.81 -15.26
N ALA A 651 -28.17 -0.07 -16.08
CA ALA A 651 -29.51 0.42 -15.74
C ALA A 651 -30.52 -0.75 -15.55
N ARG A 652 -30.45 -1.77 -16.41
CA ARG A 652 -31.28 -3.00 -16.28
C ARG A 652 -30.95 -3.79 -15.01
N LEU A 653 -29.65 -3.96 -14.70
CA LEU A 653 -29.20 -4.65 -13.48
C LEU A 653 -29.66 -3.88 -12.24
N ALA A 654 -29.49 -2.57 -12.21
CA ALA A 654 -29.93 -1.72 -11.09
C ALA A 654 -31.47 -1.77 -10.91
N ALA A 655 -32.26 -1.74 -11.99
CA ALA A 655 -33.70 -1.88 -11.93
C ALA A 655 -34.15 -3.25 -11.40
N ALA A 656 -33.35 -4.29 -11.63
CA ALA A 656 -33.57 -5.63 -11.10
C ALA A 656 -33.07 -5.82 -9.66
N GLY A 657 -32.43 -4.81 -9.05
CA GLY A 657 -31.82 -4.89 -7.74
C GLY A 657 -30.54 -5.73 -7.69
N VAL A 658 -29.84 -5.88 -8.82
CA VAL A 658 -28.59 -6.65 -8.91
C VAL A 658 -27.41 -5.70 -8.79
N PRO A 659 -26.52 -5.85 -7.80
CA PRO A 659 -25.32 -5.02 -7.66
C PRO A 659 -24.36 -5.19 -8.85
N ALA A 660 -24.07 -4.09 -9.51
CA ALA A 660 -23.13 -4.05 -10.62
C ALA A 660 -22.45 -2.68 -10.74
N ALA A 661 -21.20 -2.67 -11.24
CA ALA A 661 -20.43 -1.46 -11.47
C ALA A 661 -19.74 -1.50 -12.84
N PRO A 662 -19.49 -0.34 -13.49
CA PRO A 662 -18.69 -0.32 -14.71
C PRO A 662 -17.25 -0.72 -14.39
N ALA A 663 -16.62 -1.56 -15.17
CA ALA A 663 -15.17 -1.77 -15.11
C ALA A 663 -14.52 -0.66 -15.94
N LEU A 664 -14.13 0.42 -15.25
CA LEU A 664 -13.58 1.62 -15.92
C LEU A 664 -12.14 1.38 -16.38
N ALA A 665 -11.85 1.82 -17.60
CA ALA A 665 -10.48 1.95 -18.06
C ALA A 665 -9.82 3.18 -17.40
N ALA A 666 -8.48 3.19 -17.30
CA ALA A 666 -7.75 4.30 -16.69
C ALA A 666 -8.09 5.68 -17.31
N ALA A 667 -8.34 5.73 -18.62
CA ALA A 667 -8.73 6.97 -19.32
C ALA A 667 -10.11 7.50 -18.91
N GLU A 668 -10.98 6.65 -18.34
CA GLU A 668 -12.35 7.03 -17.93
C GLU A 668 -12.40 7.58 -16.50
N ILE A 669 -11.38 7.32 -15.67
CA ILE A 669 -11.35 7.64 -14.23
C ILE A 669 -11.63 9.13 -13.98
N PHE A 670 -10.91 10.02 -14.65
CA PHE A 670 -11.08 11.47 -14.47
C PHE A 670 -12.36 12.02 -15.11
N GLY A 671 -13.01 11.24 -15.97
CA GLY A 671 -14.30 11.55 -16.59
C GLY A 671 -15.50 11.15 -15.74
N ALA A 672 -15.34 10.26 -14.76
CA ALA A 672 -16.43 9.73 -13.94
C ALA A 672 -16.94 10.77 -12.92
N PRO A 673 -18.21 11.25 -13.03
CA PRO A 673 -18.70 12.32 -12.14
C PRO A 673 -18.72 11.92 -10.65
N TRP A 674 -19.05 10.67 -10.36
CA TRP A 674 -19.12 10.15 -9.00
C TRP A 674 -17.73 10.08 -8.32
N LEU A 675 -16.65 9.80 -9.08
CA LEU A 675 -15.30 9.84 -8.56
C LEU A 675 -14.86 11.25 -8.18
N ARG A 676 -15.32 12.27 -8.92
CA ARG A 676 -15.09 13.67 -8.52
C ARG A 676 -15.82 14.02 -7.21
N ALA A 677 -17.04 13.52 -7.05
CA ALA A 677 -17.82 13.70 -5.82
C ALA A 677 -17.21 12.98 -4.60
N SER A 678 -16.39 11.94 -4.81
CA SER A 678 -15.71 11.23 -3.71
C SER A 678 -14.72 12.11 -2.91
N GLY A 679 -14.25 13.21 -3.49
CA GLY A 679 -13.21 14.06 -2.90
C GLY A 679 -11.77 13.52 -3.07
N CYS A 680 -11.60 12.37 -3.74
CA CYS A 680 -10.29 11.74 -3.96
C CYS A 680 -9.65 12.11 -5.32
N LEU A 681 -10.24 13.03 -6.08
CA LEU A 681 -9.67 13.59 -7.31
C LEU A 681 -9.43 15.09 -7.13
N GLY A 682 -8.29 15.55 -7.61
CA GLY A 682 -7.94 16.95 -7.55
C GLY A 682 -7.22 17.46 -8.79
N ALA A 683 -6.97 18.77 -8.82
CA ALA A 683 -6.29 19.44 -9.92
C ALA A 683 -5.10 20.24 -9.40
N LEU A 684 -4.00 20.22 -10.14
CA LEU A 684 -2.79 20.98 -9.89
C LEU A 684 -2.33 21.66 -11.19
N SER A 685 -1.62 22.78 -11.06
CA SER A 685 -0.96 23.42 -12.20
C SER A 685 0.55 23.18 -12.11
N HIS A 686 1.06 22.32 -13.00
CA HIS A 686 2.48 22.01 -13.05
C HIS A 686 3.23 23.03 -13.92
N PRO A 687 4.42 23.51 -13.52
CA PRO A 687 5.14 24.59 -14.22
C PRO A 687 5.39 24.31 -15.71
N THR A 688 5.66 23.05 -16.07
CA THR A 688 6.00 22.66 -17.46
C THR A 688 4.91 21.85 -18.15
N LEU A 689 4.05 21.14 -17.41
CA LEU A 689 2.99 20.30 -17.96
C LEU A 689 1.62 21.01 -17.99
N GLY A 690 1.51 22.19 -17.39
CA GLY A 690 0.23 22.92 -17.29
C GLY A 690 -0.77 22.25 -16.35
N PRO A 691 -2.08 22.34 -16.63
CA PRO A 691 -3.12 21.77 -15.80
C PRO A 691 -3.04 20.24 -15.76
N LEU A 692 -3.01 19.67 -14.54
CA LEU A 692 -3.01 18.23 -14.29
C LEU A 692 -4.20 17.86 -13.41
N GLN A 693 -4.78 16.70 -13.68
CA GLN A 693 -5.66 15.99 -12.75
C GLN A 693 -4.88 14.87 -12.09
N VAL A 694 -5.01 14.75 -10.77
CA VAL A 694 -4.31 13.77 -9.94
C VAL A 694 -5.28 13.15 -8.94
N VAL A 695 -4.89 12.02 -8.37
CA VAL A 695 -5.65 11.37 -7.30
C VAL A 695 -5.12 11.80 -5.94
N GLY A 696 -6.00 11.90 -4.93
CA GLY A 696 -5.72 12.36 -3.56
C GLY A 696 -6.51 13.63 -3.23
N PRO A 697 -6.46 14.13 -1.98
CA PRO A 697 -5.85 13.47 -0.83
C PRO A 697 -6.60 12.19 -0.43
N PHE A 698 -5.90 11.24 0.22
CA PHE A 698 -6.45 9.90 0.48
C PHE A 698 -7.11 9.77 1.87
N ILE A 699 -6.91 10.73 2.75
CA ILE A 699 -7.48 10.77 4.10
C ILE A 699 -8.18 12.11 4.27
N HIS A 700 -9.46 12.08 4.64
CA HIS A 700 -10.22 13.30 4.90
C HIS A 700 -10.32 13.55 6.41
N LEU A 701 -9.77 14.66 6.87
CA LEU A 701 -9.80 15.09 8.26
C LEU A 701 -10.62 16.38 8.40
N GLU A 702 -11.49 16.43 9.40
CA GLU A 702 -12.45 17.54 9.58
C GLU A 702 -11.77 18.82 10.06
N ALA A 703 -10.98 18.74 11.13
CA ALA A 703 -10.36 19.91 11.77
C ALA A 703 -8.96 20.24 11.23
N THR A 704 -8.25 19.24 10.70
CA THR A 704 -6.88 19.38 10.17
C THR A 704 -6.80 18.81 8.75
N PRO A 705 -7.47 19.41 7.76
CA PRO A 705 -7.69 18.82 6.44
C PRO A 705 -6.38 18.50 5.72
N ALA A 706 -6.33 17.27 5.15
CA ALA A 706 -5.28 16.90 4.23
C ALA A 706 -5.44 17.63 2.88
N THR A 707 -4.33 17.92 2.22
CA THR A 707 -4.32 18.68 0.96
C THR A 707 -3.42 18.01 -0.09
N LEU A 708 -3.66 18.31 -1.35
CA LEU A 708 -2.76 17.89 -2.44
C LEU A 708 -1.39 18.58 -2.38
N GLY A 709 -1.33 19.72 -1.68
CA GLY A 709 -0.14 20.55 -1.65
C GLY A 709 0.16 21.22 -3.00
N ARG A 710 1.44 21.36 -3.29
CA ARG A 710 1.97 21.92 -4.54
C ARG A 710 2.16 20.83 -5.60
N PRO A 711 2.29 21.17 -6.91
CA PRO A 711 2.68 20.20 -7.93
C PRO A 711 4.05 19.62 -7.62
N ALA A 712 4.37 18.48 -8.25
CA ALA A 712 5.70 17.89 -8.13
C ALA A 712 6.79 18.88 -8.57
N PRO A 713 7.90 18.98 -7.84
CA PRO A 713 8.88 20.01 -8.09
C PRO A 713 9.73 19.72 -9.34
N LEU A 714 10.15 20.77 -10.04
CA LEU A 714 11.27 20.67 -10.97
C LEU A 714 12.56 20.40 -10.19
N LEU A 715 13.51 19.75 -10.84
CA LEU A 715 14.80 19.40 -10.22
C LEU A 715 15.51 20.65 -9.67
N GLY A 716 15.79 20.66 -8.36
CA GLY A 716 16.51 21.74 -7.68
C GLY A 716 15.76 23.07 -7.57
N ALA A 717 14.47 23.12 -7.93
CA ALA A 717 13.73 24.37 -8.04
C ALA A 717 13.63 25.19 -6.74
N ASP A 718 13.75 24.53 -5.59
CA ASP A 718 13.58 25.19 -4.29
C ASP A 718 14.91 25.46 -3.56
N ARG A 719 16.05 25.38 -4.29
CA ARG A 719 17.40 25.56 -3.75
C ARG A 719 17.55 26.81 -2.90
N ALA A 720 17.21 27.97 -3.47
CA ALA A 720 17.39 29.25 -2.79
C ALA A 720 16.54 29.39 -1.52
N SER A 721 15.29 28.93 -1.57
CA SER A 721 14.40 28.99 -0.41
C SER A 721 14.84 28.02 0.69
N VAL A 722 15.17 26.78 0.33
CA VAL A 722 15.56 25.74 1.32
C VAL A 722 16.86 26.09 2.02
N LEU A 723 17.89 26.51 1.27
CA LEU A 723 19.19 26.91 1.87
C LEU A 723 19.08 28.26 2.60
N GLY A 724 18.31 29.20 2.08
CA GLY A 724 18.05 30.47 2.74
C GLY A 724 17.40 30.35 4.12
N GLU A 725 16.49 29.37 4.30
CA GLU A 725 15.88 29.04 5.60
C GLU A 725 16.92 28.56 6.65
N LEU A 726 18.09 28.06 6.20
CA LEU A 726 19.21 27.67 7.06
C LEU A 726 20.20 28.82 7.31
N GLY A 727 19.95 29.99 6.72
CA GLY A 727 20.82 31.18 6.87
C GLY A 727 21.90 31.29 5.80
N TYR A 728 21.91 30.45 4.75
CA TYR A 728 22.81 30.61 3.62
C TYR A 728 22.43 31.87 2.81
N ASP A 729 23.37 32.78 2.62
CA ASP A 729 23.18 33.92 1.73
C ASP A 729 23.39 33.57 0.25
N ALA A 730 23.08 34.49 -0.65
CA ALA A 730 23.17 34.27 -2.09
C ALA A 730 24.62 33.97 -2.55
N ALA A 731 25.61 34.54 -1.90
CA ALA A 731 27.03 34.31 -2.25
C ALA A 731 27.48 32.90 -1.81
N GLN A 732 27.07 32.47 -0.63
CA GLN A 732 27.34 31.14 -0.13
C GLN A 732 26.64 30.05 -1.02
N ILE A 733 25.39 30.30 -1.42
CA ILE A 733 24.65 29.40 -2.34
C ILE A 733 25.39 29.35 -3.70
N ALA A 734 25.83 30.49 -4.25
CA ALA A 734 26.56 30.53 -5.50
C ALA A 734 27.88 29.75 -5.41
N ALA A 735 28.62 29.88 -4.31
CA ALA A 735 29.87 29.13 -4.07
C ALA A 735 29.61 27.60 -4.01
N LEU A 736 28.51 27.16 -3.40
CA LEU A 736 28.15 25.75 -3.39
C LEU A 736 27.79 25.21 -4.78
N VAL A 737 27.14 26.03 -5.62
CA VAL A 737 26.84 25.69 -7.01
C VAL A 737 28.13 25.62 -7.84
N GLU A 738 29.05 26.59 -7.71
CA GLU A 738 30.33 26.59 -8.40
C GLU A 738 31.19 25.37 -8.01
N ALA A 739 31.14 24.98 -6.73
CA ALA A 739 31.76 23.76 -6.23
C ALA A 739 31.08 22.47 -6.73
N GLY A 740 29.98 22.57 -7.44
CA GLY A 740 29.16 21.42 -7.87
C GLY A 740 28.60 20.60 -6.71
N ALA A 741 28.46 21.19 -5.54
CA ALA A 741 27.87 20.55 -4.35
C ALA A 741 26.35 20.65 -4.32
N VAL A 742 25.81 21.68 -4.95
CA VAL A 742 24.40 22.02 -5.07
C VAL A 742 24.06 22.26 -6.54
N GLY A 743 22.92 21.73 -6.99
CA GLY A 743 22.46 21.87 -8.38
C GLY A 743 21.16 22.66 -8.52
#